data_8e9f44cd32af03f5511cf035665556fb
#
_entry.id   8e9f44cd32af03f5511cf035665556fb
#
_cell.length_a   1.000
_cell.length_b   1.000
_cell.length_c   1.000
_cell.angle_alpha   90.00
_cell.angle_beta   90.00
_cell.angle_gamma   90.00
#
_symmetry.space_group_name_H-M   'P 1'
#
loop_
_entity.id
_entity.type
_entity.pdbx_description
1 polymer ?
#
loop_
_entity_poly.entity_id
_entity_poly.type
_entity_poly.pdbx_seq_one_letter_code
_entity_poly.pdbx_strand_id
1 'polypeptide(L)'
;MDHIAHIKNTGGLDNESVTEEKVSEHCKKVALLTRSYSAPLNLENTVNVSALLHDMGKLNNDFDGYIKHENGIKRGEIDHSYAGAKYLLELVSNDDDKYIKEVARLIARIIISHHGLNDWYTRNNDDYFDYRCSKNERYDEIKSNICELITDSELDELLNKAADEYRRFFEKMKEICCAKDRKQYFTTLAFYHGLLERLTESCLIDADRTATAEFMEGIEITEPSEDEIQRNWLDMKQRLDNKLSKFSGSDSVVSKLRMNISDRCCAFAKNDVGIAQLIVPTGGGKTLSALRFAIEYAVEHKKERIFYISPFMSILEQNGDVIREIAGDDNYLEHHSDMYSKIIDNKHKSKEEVADELEDYELRCRHWDKQVICTTMVQFFDTLFSSRTEALRRMHRFTDSVIIIDEVQSIPIRCVYLFNLAMNFLSNFMGCTIVLCSATQPTFEQCKYPIMLDKDSSMTGDYTKDFEDFKRTEVVSLLNNQGNTYEEAEVICMDKYRENGNLLFVVNTKTAAAEIFRNVTQLNDEEEIKAKVVHLSTNMCPAHRRKAIDDIRRMLDNNERVICITTQLIEAGVDISFKCVIRSSAGLDNIAQAAGRCNRNGEDDCRNVYIIKLKDEYIEKLGKLKEAQRQCGLIVRKYGCEQLLSVDIMKRFFRDYYEDCARDSNGDMLEYQIRNSNYSLLDLLSCNIIFSNDKGDWKSRQAFKTAGDNFRMIDNNTIDIIVPYNEEASRIIEALNGETTISQALELQRKAQQYIVSVYDYTFKKLAENDALNVIKVRRDEKVCIYALKKEFYNNATGLNTEGEPQEAMFV
;
A
#
# COMPACT_ATOMS: atom_id res chain seq x y z
N MET A 1 24.97 -15.96 -37.58
CA MET A 1 23.50 -15.81 -37.85
C MET A 1 22.98 -14.96 -36.75
N ASP A 2 22.14 -13.99 -37.06
CA ASP A 2 21.55 -13.15 -36.00
C ASP A 2 20.44 -13.94 -35.32
N HIS A 3 20.57 -14.19 -34.00
CA HIS A 3 19.58 -14.92 -33.22
C HIS A 3 18.35 -14.07 -32.89
N ILE A 4 17.16 -14.69 -32.71
CA ILE A 4 15.86 -14.04 -32.62
C ILE A 4 15.39 -14.01 -31.20
N ALA A 5 15.02 -12.83 -30.72
CA ALA A 5 14.41 -12.63 -29.40
C ALA A 5 12.89 -12.80 -29.40
N HIS A 6 12.21 -12.19 -30.37
CA HIS A 6 10.76 -12.17 -30.48
C HIS A 6 10.26 -12.26 -31.92
N ILE A 7 9.04 -12.81 -32.11
CA ILE A 7 8.38 -12.92 -33.41
C ILE A 7 6.97 -12.34 -33.27
N LYS A 8 6.61 -11.44 -34.23
CA LYS A 8 5.27 -10.86 -34.35
C LYS A 8 4.67 -11.25 -35.70
N ASN A 9 3.46 -11.84 -35.69
CA ASN A 9 2.69 -12.09 -36.89
C ASN A 9 1.90 -10.82 -37.23
N THR A 10 2.20 -10.19 -38.37
CA THR A 10 1.60 -8.92 -38.81
C THR A 10 0.59 -9.08 -39.95
N GLY A 11 0.22 -10.30 -40.33
CA GLY A 11 -0.68 -10.61 -41.46
C GLY A 11 -2.13 -10.78 -41.07
N GLY A 12 -3.05 -10.18 -41.89
CA GLY A 12 -4.46 -10.57 -41.92
C GLY A 12 -4.65 -11.89 -42.66
N LEU A 13 -5.88 -12.43 -42.69
CA LEU A 13 -6.28 -13.76 -43.17
C LEU A 13 -5.70 -14.24 -44.52
N ASP A 14 -5.02 -13.38 -45.31
CA ASP A 14 -4.52 -13.71 -46.66
C ASP A 14 -3.02 -13.46 -46.91
N ASN A 15 -2.26 -12.93 -45.92
CA ASN A 15 -0.81 -12.73 -46.07
C ASN A 15 -0.13 -12.78 -44.70
N GLU A 16 0.55 -13.88 -44.38
CA GLU A 16 1.40 -13.99 -43.19
C GLU A 16 2.71 -13.22 -43.43
N SER A 17 2.78 -11.99 -42.98
CA SER A 17 4.05 -11.29 -42.81
C SER A 17 4.52 -11.46 -41.36
N VAL A 18 5.74 -11.98 -41.22
CA VAL A 18 6.37 -12.22 -39.93
C VAL A 18 7.44 -11.15 -39.72
N THR A 19 7.42 -10.47 -38.60
CA THR A 19 8.49 -9.55 -38.21
C THR A 19 9.28 -10.20 -37.07
N GLU A 20 10.61 -10.27 -37.24
CA GLU A 20 11.53 -10.83 -36.25
C GLU A 20 12.30 -9.72 -35.56
N GLU A 21 12.43 -9.77 -34.22
CA GLU A 21 13.34 -8.93 -33.44
C GLU A 21 14.58 -9.74 -33.07
N LYS A 22 15.77 -9.20 -33.36
CA LYS A 22 17.04 -9.87 -33.03
C LYS A 22 17.34 -9.71 -31.53
N VAL A 23 18.03 -10.70 -30.93
CA VAL A 23 18.45 -10.62 -29.51
C VAL A 23 19.31 -9.38 -29.28
N SER A 24 20.21 -9.04 -30.21
CA SER A 24 21.06 -7.87 -30.09
C SER A 24 20.28 -6.53 -30.17
N GLU A 25 19.21 -6.47 -30.95
CA GLU A 25 18.35 -5.29 -31.05
C GLU A 25 17.52 -5.13 -29.79
N HIS A 26 16.93 -6.21 -29.31
CA HIS A 26 16.17 -6.23 -28.06
C HIS A 26 17.04 -5.82 -26.86
N CYS A 27 18.19 -6.48 -26.65
CA CYS A 27 19.07 -6.15 -25.52
C CYS A 27 19.57 -4.69 -25.56
N LYS A 28 19.87 -4.13 -26.74
CA LYS A 28 20.25 -2.71 -26.88
C LYS A 28 19.10 -1.78 -26.54
N LYS A 29 17.87 -2.12 -26.93
CA LYS A 29 16.67 -1.32 -26.59
C LYS A 29 16.40 -1.37 -25.08
N VAL A 30 16.47 -2.55 -24.46
CA VAL A 30 16.37 -2.70 -23.01
C VAL A 30 17.47 -1.90 -22.31
N ALA A 31 18.71 -1.96 -22.80
CA ALA A 31 19.83 -1.19 -22.26
C ALA A 31 19.62 0.33 -22.33
N LEU A 32 19.00 0.83 -23.39
CA LEU A 32 18.66 2.25 -23.50
C LEU A 32 17.62 2.67 -22.46
N LEU A 33 16.55 1.90 -22.29
CA LEU A 33 15.50 2.14 -21.31
C LEU A 33 16.03 2.07 -19.87
N THR A 34 16.83 1.04 -19.56
CA THR A 34 17.40 0.87 -18.22
C THR A 34 18.33 2.00 -17.85
N ARG A 35 19.10 2.54 -18.79
CA ARG A 35 19.95 3.72 -18.56
C ARG A 35 19.12 4.94 -18.19
N SER A 36 18.01 5.19 -18.88
CA SER A 36 17.07 6.27 -18.55
C SER A 36 16.52 6.12 -17.12
N TYR A 37 16.06 4.91 -16.75
CA TYR A 37 15.48 4.65 -15.42
C TYR A 37 16.50 4.74 -14.28
N SER A 38 17.76 4.42 -14.54
CA SER A 38 18.83 4.36 -13.53
C SER A 38 19.74 5.58 -13.48
N ALA A 39 19.64 6.51 -14.43
CA ALA A 39 20.44 7.74 -14.46
C ALA A 39 20.27 8.60 -13.19
N PRO A 40 19.06 8.88 -12.69
CA PRO A 40 18.89 9.63 -11.45
C PRO A 40 19.46 8.92 -10.20
N LEU A 41 19.66 7.59 -10.29
CA LEU A 41 20.22 6.75 -9.23
C LEU A 41 21.74 6.69 -9.26
N ASN A 42 22.39 7.15 -10.35
CA ASN A 42 23.81 6.97 -10.64
C ASN A 42 24.23 5.49 -10.68
N LEU A 43 23.37 4.63 -11.28
CA LEU A 43 23.55 3.18 -11.44
C LEU A 43 23.44 2.73 -12.91
N GLU A 44 23.65 3.66 -13.87
CA GLU A 44 23.43 3.43 -15.30
C GLU A 44 24.27 2.29 -15.86
N ASN A 45 25.53 2.18 -15.46
CA ASN A 45 26.41 1.14 -15.98
C ASN A 45 26.08 -0.22 -15.35
N THR A 46 25.75 -0.24 -14.07
CA THR A 46 25.32 -1.46 -13.35
C THR A 46 24.10 -2.10 -14.00
N VAL A 47 23.05 -1.30 -14.26
CA VAL A 47 21.82 -1.82 -14.87
C VAL A 47 22.00 -2.06 -16.37
N ASN A 48 22.82 -1.25 -17.06
CA ASN A 48 23.13 -1.43 -18.47
C ASN A 48 23.79 -2.78 -18.75
N VAL A 49 24.77 -3.20 -17.94
CA VAL A 49 25.40 -4.52 -18.07
C VAL A 49 24.37 -5.64 -17.89
N SER A 50 23.48 -5.52 -16.91
CA SER A 50 22.42 -6.51 -16.73
C SER A 50 21.49 -6.60 -17.95
N ALA A 51 21.13 -5.45 -18.54
CA ALA A 51 20.28 -5.35 -19.72
C ALA A 51 20.92 -5.97 -20.97
N LEU A 52 22.22 -5.74 -21.19
CA LEU A 52 22.93 -6.33 -22.33
C LEU A 52 23.06 -7.85 -22.25
N LEU A 53 23.12 -8.41 -21.05
CA LEU A 53 23.38 -9.82 -20.81
C LEU A 53 22.15 -10.65 -20.37
N HIS A 54 20.99 -10.04 -20.06
CA HIS A 54 19.85 -10.77 -19.47
C HIS A 54 19.36 -11.91 -20.38
N ASP A 55 19.33 -11.68 -21.66
CA ASP A 55 18.83 -12.60 -22.69
C ASP A 55 19.96 -13.29 -23.48
N MET A 56 21.21 -13.23 -23.01
CA MET A 56 22.34 -13.92 -23.64
C MET A 56 22.05 -15.40 -23.90
N GLY A 57 21.28 -16.04 -23.06
CA GLY A 57 20.89 -17.45 -23.22
C GLY A 57 20.05 -17.76 -24.46
N LYS A 58 19.51 -16.74 -25.13
CA LYS A 58 18.81 -16.91 -26.43
C LYS A 58 19.73 -17.01 -27.63
N LEU A 59 21.06 -16.82 -27.48
CA LEU A 59 22.05 -16.88 -28.57
C LEU A 59 22.40 -18.31 -28.96
N ASN A 60 21.39 -19.14 -29.27
CA ASN A 60 21.60 -20.52 -29.71
C ASN A 60 20.50 -20.99 -30.68
N ASN A 61 20.82 -21.97 -31.51
CA ASN A 61 19.91 -22.48 -32.55
C ASN A 61 18.67 -23.20 -31.98
N ASP A 62 18.75 -23.80 -30.78
CA ASP A 62 17.59 -24.45 -30.17
C ASP A 62 16.52 -23.42 -29.80
N PHE A 63 16.92 -22.21 -29.34
CA PHE A 63 16.01 -21.14 -29.04
C PHE A 63 15.38 -20.56 -30.32
N ASP A 64 16.16 -20.39 -31.40
CA ASP A 64 15.63 -19.97 -32.69
C ASP A 64 14.57 -20.94 -33.21
N GLY A 65 14.87 -22.25 -33.15
CA GLY A 65 13.92 -23.30 -33.53
C GLY A 65 12.68 -23.35 -32.64
N TYR A 66 12.84 -23.06 -31.36
CA TYR A 66 11.72 -22.96 -30.41
C TYR A 66 10.79 -21.80 -30.77
N ILE A 67 11.35 -20.60 -31.01
CA ILE A 67 10.52 -19.39 -31.25
C ILE A 67 9.85 -19.47 -32.64
N LYS A 68 10.45 -20.17 -33.61
CA LYS A 68 9.89 -20.47 -34.93
C LYS A 68 8.93 -21.66 -34.94
N HIS A 69 8.75 -22.36 -33.83
CA HIS A 69 7.97 -23.60 -33.70
C HIS A 69 8.47 -24.76 -34.58
N GLU A 70 9.76 -24.81 -34.89
CA GLU A 70 10.35 -25.79 -35.80
C GLU A 70 10.87 -27.06 -35.10
N ASN A 71 11.22 -27.00 -33.79
CA ASN A 71 11.89 -28.08 -33.08
C ASN A 71 11.03 -28.84 -32.05
N GLY A 72 9.76 -28.46 -31.91
CA GLY A 72 8.80 -29.10 -30.96
C GLY A 72 9.06 -28.83 -29.48
N ILE A 73 10.03 -28.01 -29.13
CA ILE A 73 10.33 -27.60 -27.75
C ILE A 73 9.18 -26.74 -27.20
N LYS A 74 8.75 -27.00 -25.95
CA LYS A 74 7.66 -26.31 -25.32
C LYS A 74 8.15 -25.14 -24.46
N ARG A 75 7.24 -24.21 -24.20
CA ARG A 75 7.50 -23.06 -23.32
C ARG A 75 8.02 -23.51 -21.96
N GLY A 76 9.17 -22.99 -21.53
CA GLY A 76 9.81 -23.28 -20.24
C GLY A 76 10.78 -24.47 -20.26
N GLU A 77 10.97 -25.14 -21.40
CA GLU A 77 11.96 -26.23 -21.53
C GLU A 77 13.39 -25.71 -21.81
N ILE A 78 13.53 -24.47 -22.31
CA ILE A 78 14.84 -23.81 -22.48
C ILE A 78 14.99 -22.76 -21.36
N ASP A 79 16.00 -22.96 -20.50
CA ASP A 79 16.42 -21.96 -19.53
C ASP A 79 17.49 -21.05 -20.18
N HIS A 80 17.13 -19.80 -20.39
CA HIS A 80 18.01 -18.82 -21.03
C HIS A 80 18.59 -17.80 -20.03
N SER A 81 18.05 -17.69 -18.79
CA SER A 81 18.40 -16.63 -17.86
C SER A 81 19.70 -16.85 -17.07
N TYR A 82 20.37 -17.99 -17.19
CA TYR A 82 21.61 -18.27 -16.45
C TYR A 82 22.90 -17.87 -17.21
N ALA A 83 22.85 -17.87 -18.54
CA ALA A 83 24.07 -17.83 -19.38
C ALA A 83 24.82 -16.49 -19.22
N GLY A 84 24.13 -15.36 -19.23
CA GLY A 84 24.74 -14.04 -19.01
C GLY A 84 25.36 -13.90 -17.63
N ALA A 85 24.71 -14.42 -16.59
CA ALA A 85 25.24 -14.45 -15.23
C ALA A 85 26.53 -15.27 -15.13
N LYS A 86 26.52 -16.47 -15.71
CA LYS A 86 27.69 -17.36 -15.74
C LYS A 86 28.87 -16.73 -16.48
N TYR A 87 28.62 -16.17 -17.67
CA TYR A 87 29.63 -15.50 -18.47
C TYR A 87 30.33 -14.37 -17.72
N LEU A 88 29.52 -13.50 -17.09
CA LEU A 88 30.00 -12.38 -16.29
C LEU A 88 30.91 -12.86 -15.15
N LEU A 89 30.50 -13.88 -14.41
CA LEU A 89 31.29 -14.43 -13.29
C LEU A 89 32.59 -15.09 -13.74
N GLU A 90 32.59 -15.78 -14.88
CA GLU A 90 33.80 -16.31 -15.48
C GLU A 90 34.77 -15.21 -15.87
N LEU A 91 34.30 -14.15 -16.49
CA LEU A 91 35.11 -12.99 -16.90
C LEU A 91 35.85 -12.36 -15.72
N VAL A 92 35.15 -12.11 -14.61
CA VAL A 92 35.71 -11.44 -13.42
C VAL A 92 36.38 -12.40 -12.41
N SER A 93 36.47 -13.71 -12.71
CA SER A 93 36.94 -14.71 -11.74
C SER A 93 38.33 -14.42 -11.21
N ASN A 94 39.23 -13.94 -12.08
CA ASN A 94 40.64 -13.64 -11.78
C ASN A 94 40.91 -12.15 -11.55
N ASP A 95 39.89 -11.31 -11.50
CA ASP A 95 40.03 -9.87 -11.21
C ASP A 95 40.53 -9.64 -9.77
N ASP A 96 41.38 -8.65 -9.56
CA ASP A 96 41.92 -8.32 -8.26
C ASP A 96 41.03 -7.32 -7.51
N ASP A 97 40.17 -6.56 -8.21
CA ASP A 97 39.26 -5.60 -7.58
C ASP A 97 38.01 -6.32 -6.99
N LYS A 98 37.89 -6.21 -5.68
CA LYS A 98 36.74 -6.80 -4.97
C LYS A 98 35.41 -6.19 -5.39
N TYR A 99 35.38 -4.91 -5.76
CA TYR A 99 34.13 -4.24 -6.13
C TYR A 99 33.65 -4.67 -7.52
N ILE A 100 34.58 -4.99 -8.43
CA ILE A 100 34.22 -5.62 -9.71
C ILE A 100 33.56 -6.98 -9.46
N LYS A 101 34.14 -7.80 -8.58
CA LYS A 101 33.54 -9.09 -8.21
C LYS A 101 32.18 -8.97 -7.51
N GLU A 102 32.05 -7.97 -6.62
CA GLU A 102 30.81 -7.74 -5.87
C GLU A 102 29.69 -7.23 -6.79
N VAL A 103 29.96 -6.26 -7.68
CA VAL A 103 28.96 -5.76 -8.62
C VAL A 103 28.60 -6.81 -9.67
N ALA A 104 29.57 -7.58 -10.16
CA ALA A 104 29.30 -8.69 -11.08
C ALA A 104 28.37 -9.73 -10.45
N ARG A 105 28.54 -10.06 -9.18
CA ARG A 105 27.59 -10.94 -8.45
C ARG A 105 26.20 -10.32 -8.30
N LEU A 106 26.09 -9.03 -8.03
CA LEU A 106 24.82 -8.32 -8.01
C LEU A 106 24.13 -8.40 -9.37
N ILE A 107 24.83 -8.04 -10.44
CA ILE A 107 24.32 -8.09 -11.82
C ILE A 107 23.92 -9.53 -12.21
N ALA A 108 24.73 -10.53 -11.86
CA ALA A 108 24.42 -11.93 -12.14
C ALA A 108 23.10 -12.38 -11.47
N ARG A 109 22.83 -11.93 -10.23
CA ARG A 109 21.56 -12.23 -9.56
C ARG A 109 20.38 -11.55 -10.25
N ILE A 110 20.52 -10.30 -10.67
CA ILE A 110 19.50 -9.58 -11.42
C ILE A 110 19.17 -10.30 -12.72
N ILE A 111 20.20 -10.73 -13.48
CA ILE A 111 20.02 -11.52 -14.71
C ILE A 111 19.25 -12.82 -14.45
N ILE A 112 19.59 -13.57 -13.40
CA ILE A 112 18.89 -14.82 -13.05
C ILE A 112 17.44 -14.59 -12.67
N SER A 113 17.11 -13.43 -12.07
CA SER A 113 15.81 -13.15 -11.47
C SER A 113 14.85 -12.37 -12.36
N HIS A 114 15.25 -11.92 -13.58
CA HIS A 114 14.41 -11.00 -14.37
C HIS A 114 13.02 -11.57 -14.74
N HIS A 115 12.86 -12.89 -14.74
CA HIS A 115 11.55 -13.52 -14.90
C HIS A 115 10.80 -13.79 -13.58
N GLY A 116 11.49 -13.77 -12.44
CA GLY A 116 10.88 -14.02 -11.13
C GLY A 116 11.89 -14.03 -10.01
N LEU A 117 11.50 -13.46 -8.88
CA LEU A 117 12.30 -13.37 -7.68
C LEU A 117 12.71 -14.76 -7.14
N ASN A 118 13.90 -14.85 -6.57
CA ASN A 118 14.47 -16.08 -6.04
C ASN A 118 14.83 -15.96 -4.55
N ASP A 119 14.98 -17.11 -3.92
CA ASP A 119 15.68 -17.29 -2.67
C ASP A 119 17.10 -17.76 -2.99
N TRP A 120 18.11 -17.00 -2.59
CA TRP A 120 19.50 -17.36 -2.92
C TRP A 120 20.01 -18.57 -2.14
N TYR A 121 19.38 -18.87 -1.00
CA TYR A 121 19.55 -20.14 -0.28
C TYR A 121 18.18 -20.79 -0.09
N THR A 122 18.09 -22.10 -0.38
CA THR A 122 16.86 -22.87 -0.14
C THR A 122 16.69 -23.18 1.35
N ARG A 123 15.50 -23.60 1.76
CA ARG A 123 15.26 -24.06 3.14
C ARG A 123 16.11 -25.25 3.55
N ASN A 124 16.70 -25.98 2.60
CA ASN A 124 17.63 -27.09 2.81
C ASN A 124 19.10 -26.65 2.88
N ASN A 125 19.37 -25.34 2.92
CA ASN A 125 20.70 -24.73 2.90
C ASN A 125 21.48 -24.95 1.58
N ASP A 126 20.82 -25.25 0.48
CA ASP A 126 21.46 -25.35 -0.82
C ASP A 126 21.64 -23.95 -1.42
N ASP A 127 22.80 -23.70 -2.01
CA ASP A 127 23.10 -22.46 -2.72
C ASP A 127 22.45 -22.49 -4.10
N TYR A 128 21.34 -21.77 -4.24
CA TYR A 128 20.59 -21.72 -5.51
C TYR A 128 21.30 -20.87 -6.55
N PHE A 129 22.04 -19.85 -6.14
CA PHE A 129 22.81 -19.02 -7.06
C PHE A 129 23.93 -19.82 -7.74
N ASP A 130 24.74 -20.52 -6.94
CA ASP A 130 25.80 -21.38 -7.47
C ASP A 130 25.23 -22.50 -8.35
N TYR A 131 24.10 -23.10 -7.97
CA TYR A 131 23.40 -24.09 -8.80
C TYR A 131 23.01 -23.50 -10.17
N ARG A 132 22.45 -22.32 -10.22
CA ARG A 132 22.05 -21.64 -11.47
C ARG A 132 23.28 -21.35 -12.34
N CYS A 133 24.36 -20.83 -11.78
CA CYS A 133 25.59 -20.51 -12.49
C CYS A 133 26.39 -21.75 -12.95
N SER A 134 26.15 -22.94 -12.34
CA SER A 134 26.81 -24.19 -12.74
C SER A 134 26.21 -24.85 -13.98
N LYS A 135 25.05 -24.39 -14.47
CA LYS A 135 24.44 -24.96 -15.69
C LYS A 135 25.34 -24.80 -16.92
N ASN A 136 25.23 -25.75 -17.85
CA ASN A 136 26.06 -25.82 -19.07
C ASN A 136 25.25 -26.08 -20.35
N GLU A 137 23.92 -25.98 -20.28
CA GLU A 137 23.05 -26.25 -21.43
C GLU A 137 23.34 -25.29 -22.58
N ARG A 138 23.93 -25.78 -23.68
CA ARG A 138 24.36 -25.00 -24.88
C ARG A 138 25.32 -23.84 -24.58
N TYR A 139 25.98 -23.81 -23.41
CA TYR A 139 26.74 -22.65 -22.95
C TYR A 139 27.91 -22.30 -23.88
N ASP A 140 28.61 -23.28 -24.42
CA ASP A 140 29.76 -23.06 -25.33
C ASP A 140 29.31 -22.39 -26.65
N GLU A 141 28.14 -22.80 -27.19
CA GLU A 141 27.53 -22.17 -28.37
C GLU A 141 27.12 -20.72 -28.05
N ILE A 142 26.38 -20.53 -26.95
CA ILE A 142 25.95 -19.19 -26.48
C ILE A 142 27.17 -18.27 -26.28
N LYS A 143 28.23 -18.77 -25.63
CA LYS A 143 29.44 -17.99 -25.36
C LYS A 143 30.17 -17.60 -26.64
N SER A 144 30.19 -18.46 -27.66
CA SER A 144 30.82 -18.14 -28.96
C SER A 144 30.11 -17.00 -29.71
N ASN A 145 28.82 -16.76 -29.42
CA ASN A 145 27.98 -15.76 -30.08
C ASN A 145 27.87 -14.45 -29.31
N ILE A 146 28.54 -14.31 -28.15
CA ILE A 146 28.44 -13.11 -27.27
C ILE A 146 28.78 -11.79 -28.00
N CYS A 147 29.67 -11.85 -28.98
CA CYS A 147 30.05 -10.68 -29.77
C CYS A 147 28.89 -10.06 -30.56
N GLU A 148 27.75 -10.74 -30.71
CA GLU A 148 26.49 -10.13 -31.22
C GLU A 148 25.93 -9.08 -30.30
N LEU A 149 26.16 -9.21 -28.98
CA LEU A 149 25.66 -8.29 -27.96
C LEU A 149 26.69 -7.21 -27.60
N ILE A 150 27.90 -7.62 -27.24
CA ILE A 150 28.95 -6.74 -26.70
C ILE A 150 30.32 -7.38 -26.87
N THR A 151 31.38 -6.57 -27.04
CA THR A 151 32.76 -7.03 -27.01
C THR A 151 33.29 -7.10 -25.58
N ASP A 152 34.30 -7.97 -25.35
CA ASP A 152 34.94 -8.11 -24.02
C ASP A 152 35.50 -6.77 -23.53
N SER A 153 36.12 -5.97 -24.42
CA SER A 153 36.68 -4.65 -24.07
C SER A 153 35.61 -3.64 -23.65
N GLU A 154 34.46 -3.61 -24.32
CA GLU A 154 33.33 -2.75 -23.96
C GLU A 154 32.72 -3.19 -22.61
N LEU A 155 32.61 -4.50 -22.40
CA LEU A 155 32.08 -5.05 -21.14
C LEU A 155 33.02 -4.73 -19.98
N ASP A 156 34.33 -4.87 -20.12
CA ASP A 156 35.33 -4.50 -19.11
C ASP A 156 35.24 -3.01 -18.75
N GLU A 157 35.07 -2.12 -19.74
CA GLU A 157 34.90 -0.70 -19.48
C GLU A 157 33.63 -0.42 -18.66
N LEU A 158 32.52 -1.05 -19.04
CA LEU A 158 31.24 -0.90 -18.31
C LEU A 158 31.33 -1.45 -16.89
N LEU A 159 31.99 -2.60 -16.69
CA LEU A 159 32.16 -3.20 -15.38
C LEU A 159 33.00 -2.35 -14.43
N ASN A 160 34.06 -1.71 -14.93
CA ASN A 160 34.83 -0.79 -14.12
C ASN A 160 33.98 0.42 -13.64
N LYS A 161 33.15 0.98 -14.54
CA LYS A 161 32.22 2.07 -14.17
C LYS A 161 31.15 1.58 -13.18
N ALA A 162 30.60 0.39 -13.40
CA ALA A 162 29.62 -0.23 -12.51
C ALA A 162 30.23 -0.51 -11.11
N ALA A 163 31.50 -0.91 -11.04
CA ALA A 163 32.19 -1.10 -9.75
C ALA A 163 32.34 0.22 -8.98
N ASP A 164 32.60 1.33 -9.67
CA ASP A 164 32.67 2.66 -9.05
C ASP A 164 31.29 3.14 -8.56
N GLU A 165 30.21 2.85 -9.33
CA GLU A 165 28.82 3.11 -8.93
C GLU A 165 28.48 2.32 -7.66
N TYR A 166 28.72 1.02 -7.67
CA TYR A 166 28.48 0.13 -6.55
C TYR A 166 29.28 0.53 -5.31
N ARG A 167 30.58 0.89 -5.48
CA ARG A 167 31.45 1.35 -4.40
C ARG A 167 30.86 2.58 -3.71
N ARG A 168 30.47 3.61 -4.47
CA ARG A 168 29.85 4.84 -3.92
C ARG A 168 28.58 4.52 -3.15
N PHE A 169 27.72 3.69 -3.72
CA PHE A 169 26.46 3.30 -3.09
C PHE A 169 26.71 2.52 -1.79
N PHE A 170 27.62 1.57 -1.80
CA PHE A 170 27.96 0.74 -0.64
C PHE A 170 28.62 1.54 0.49
N GLU A 171 29.53 2.45 0.18
CA GLU A 171 30.13 3.34 1.20
C GLU A 171 29.05 4.24 1.84
N LYS A 172 28.16 4.80 1.05
CA LYS A 172 27.02 5.58 1.58
C LYS A 172 26.12 4.73 2.49
N MET A 173 25.87 3.45 2.16
CA MET A 173 25.13 2.55 3.06
C MET A 173 25.78 2.43 4.43
N LYS A 174 27.11 2.33 4.48
CA LYS A 174 27.84 2.24 5.75
C LYS A 174 27.76 3.53 6.55
N GLU A 175 27.84 4.68 5.89
CA GLU A 175 27.77 6.00 6.54
C GLU A 175 26.44 6.25 7.22
N ILE A 176 25.33 5.89 6.55
CA ILE A 176 23.98 6.11 7.07
C ILE A 176 23.51 5.03 8.03
N CYS A 177 24.23 3.94 8.17
CA CYS A 177 23.81 2.81 9.00
C CYS A 177 23.90 3.14 10.50
N CYS A 178 22.78 3.59 11.08
CA CYS A 178 22.64 3.80 12.51
C CYS A 178 22.34 2.46 13.23
N ALA A 179 23.29 1.95 13.98
CA ALA A 179 23.12 0.68 14.70
C ALA A 179 23.67 0.76 16.13
N LYS A 180 22.98 0.14 17.07
CA LYS A 180 23.39 0.05 18.48
C LYS A 180 24.36 -1.11 18.75
N ASP A 181 24.32 -2.13 17.91
CA ASP A 181 25.16 -3.31 18.01
C ASP A 181 25.53 -3.89 16.63
N ARG A 182 26.45 -4.86 16.61
CA ARG A 182 26.94 -5.48 15.39
C ARG A 182 25.86 -6.22 14.61
N LYS A 183 24.91 -6.88 15.28
CA LYS A 183 23.82 -7.61 14.62
C LYS A 183 22.92 -6.64 13.89
N GLN A 184 22.49 -5.57 14.55
CA GLN A 184 21.66 -4.52 13.94
C GLN A 184 22.36 -3.88 12.74
N TYR A 185 23.66 -3.62 12.85
CA TYR A 185 24.47 -3.07 11.76
C TYR A 185 24.44 -3.94 10.51
N PHE A 186 24.77 -5.22 10.62
CA PHE A 186 24.75 -6.13 9.47
C PHE A 186 23.35 -6.39 8.94
N THR A 187 22.33 -6.48 9.80
CA THR A 187 20.93 -6.59 9.37
C THR A 187 20.53 -5.40 8.53
N THR A 188 20.83 -4.17 8.96
CA THR A 188 20.51 -2.94 8.20
C THR A 188 21.25 -2.89 6.87
N LEU A 189 22.56 -3.15 6.87
CA LEU A 189 23.35 -3.16 5.62
C LEU A 189 22.86 -4.21 4.63
N ALA A 190 22.59 -5.42 5.08
CA ALA A 190 22.10 -6.51 4.22
C ALA A 190 20.70 -6.21 3.70
N PHE A 191 19.85 -5.58 4.50
CA PHE A 191 18.54 -5.13 4.06
C PHE A 191 18.62 -4.06 2.97
N TYR A 192 19.49 -3.06 3.15
CA TYR A 192 19.70 -2.02 2.12
C TYR A 192 20.33 -2.60 0.85
N HIS A 193 21.25 -3.56 0.98
CA HIS A 193 21.79 -4.27 -0.18
C HIS A 193 20.70 -5.05 -0.92
N GLY A 194 19.79 -5.71 -0.18
CA GLY A 194 18.63 -6.37 -0.78
C GLY A 194 17.69 -5.40 -1.49
N LEU A 195 17.47 -4.20 -0.95
CA LEU A 195 16.69 -3.16 -1.65
C LEU A 195 17.42 -2.61 -2.89
N LEU A 196 18.75 -2.51 -2.87
CA LEU A 196 19.53 -2.16 -4.07
C LEU A 196 19.33 -3.20 -5.17
N GLU A 197 19.40 -4.49 -4.85
CA GLU A 197 19.15 -5.59 -5.79
C GLU A 197 17.74 -5.48 -6.38
N ARG A 198 16.72 -5.31 -5.56
CA ARG A 198 15.32 -5.12 -6.00
C ARG A 198 15.13 -3.87 -6.86
N LEU A 199 15.81 -2.78 -6.54
CA LEU A 199 15.74 -1.52 -7.31
C LEU A 199 16.33 -1.70 -8.72
N THR A 200 17.51 -2.29 -8.81
CA THR A 200 18.16 -2.55 -10.10
C THR A 200 17.41 -3.59 -10.93
N GLU A 201 16.85 -4.61 -10.28
CA GLU A 201 15.96 -5.58 -10.90
C GLU A 201 14.66 -4.95 -11.41
N SER A 202 14.10 -3.99 -10.67
CA SER A 202 12.92 -3.22 -11.09
C SER A 202 13.16 -2.47 -12.40
N CYS A 203 14.32 -1.84 -12.56
CA CYS A 203 14.70 -1.15 -13.79
C CYS A 203 14.78 -2.13 -14.98
N LEU A 204 15.42 -3.30 -14.77
CA LEU A 204 15.55 -4.30 -15.83
C LEU A 204 14.20 -4.88 -16.25
N ILE A 205 13.37 -5.32 -15.28
CA ILE A 205 12.06 -5.93 -15.55
C ILE A 205 11.12 -4.95 -16.26
N ASP A 206 11.11 -3.69 -15.85
CA ASP A 206 10.24 -2.70 -16.52
C ASP A 206 10.73 -2.41 -17.94
N ALA A 207 12.03 -2.27 -18.15
CA ALA A 207 12.61 -2.02 -19.47
C ALA A 207 12.40 -3.19 -20.43
N ASP A 208 12.64 -4.44 -19.99
CA ASP A 208 12.43 -5.66 -20.79
C ASP A 208 10.96 -5.80 -21.23
N ARG A 209 10.03 -5.66 -20.29
CA ARG A 209 8.60 -5.74 -20.59
C ARG A 209 8.12 -4.59 -21.45
N THR A 210 8.66 -3.39 -21.28
CA THR A 210 8.34 -2.22 -22.11
C THR A 210 8.85 -2.43 -23.53
N ALA A 211 10.12 -2.84 -23.72
CA ALA A 211 10.68 -3.13 -25.03
C ALA A 211 9.90 -4.22 -25.76
N THR A 212 9.54 -5.31 -25.05
CA THR A 212 8.71 -6.40 -25.59
C THR A 212 7.31 -5.91 -26.00
N ALA A 213 6.63 -5.11 -25.15
CA ALA A 213 5.31 -4.58 -25.46
C ALA A 213 5.35 -3.65 -26.70
N GLU A 214 6.34 -2.75 -26.76
CA GLU A 214 6.52 -1.86 -27.91
C GLU A 214 6.71 -2.63 -29.22
N PHE A 215 7.51 -3.71 -29.20
CA PHE A 215 7.68 -4.56 -30.37
C PHE A 215 6.38 -5.30 -30.74
N MET A 216 5.74 -5.94 -29.74
CA MET A 216 4.54 -6.76 -30.00
C MET A 216 3.31 -5.95 -30.38
N GLU A 217 3.09 -4.79 -29.76
CA GLU A 217 1.91 -3.95 -29.99
C GLU A 217 2.16 -2.90 -31.05
N GLY A 218 3.41 -2.52 -31.32
CA GLY A 218 3.79 -1.50 -32.29
C GLY A 218 3.50 -0.07 -31.78
N ILE A 219 3.50 0.10 -30.48
CA ILE A 219 3.34 1.40 -29.79
C ILE A 219 4.70 1.86 -29.29
N GLU A 220 4.93 3.15 -29.23
CA GLU A 220 6.12 3.76 -28.61
C GLU A 220 5.70 4.41 -27.29
N ILE A 221 6.29 3.96 -26.20
CA ILE A 221 6.05 4.52 -24.87
C ILE A 221 7.10 5.61 -24.63
N THR A 222 6.66 6.88 -24.67
CA THR A 222 7.54 8.03 -24.47
C THR A 222 7.39 8.57 -23.04
N GLU A 223 8.51 8.74 -22.36
CA GLU A 223 8.55 9.45 -21.08
C GLU A 223 8.51 10.98 -21.34
N PRO A 224 7.83 11.75 -20.48
CA PRO A 224 7.79 13.21 -20.63
C PRO A 224 9.17 13.82 -20.39
N SER A 225 9.49 14.88 -21.14
CA SER A 225 10.74 15.62 -20.96
C SER A 225 10.75 16.39 -19.63
N GLU A 226 11.95 16.74 -19.12
CA GLU A 226 12.08 17.58 -17.92
C GLU A 226 11.31 18.90 -18.02
N ASP A 227 11.35 19.54 -19.19
CA ASP A 227 10.62 20.79 -19.44
C ASP A 227 9.10 20.59 -19.40
N GLU A 228 8.62 19.44 -19.84
CA GLU A 228 7.20 19.10 -19.80
C GLU A 228 6.76 18.80 -18.36
N ILE A 229 7.56 18.04 -17.61
CA ILE A 229 7.35 17.79 -16.18
C ILE A 229 7.27 19.11 -15.41
N GLN A 230 8.20 20.05 -15.64
CA GLN A 230 8.21 21.33 -14.96
C GLN A 230 7.02 22.22 -15.34
N ARG A 231 6.62 22.25 -16.60
CA ARG A 231 5.39 22.96 -17.02
C ARG A 231 4.15 22.41 -16.33
N ASN A 232 4.02 21.10 -16.25
CA ASN A 232 2.89 20.46 -15.58
C ASN A 232 2.83 20.83 -14.08
N TRP A 233 3.99 20.89 -13.40
CA TRP A 233 4.03 21.34 -11.99
C TRP A 233 3.58 22.79 -11.83
N LEU A 234 3.97 23.68 -12.72
CA LEU A 234 3.54 25.09 -12.69
C LEU A 234 2.04 25.23 -12.92
N ASP A 235 1.47 24.44 -13.82
CA ASP A 235 0.03 24.41 -14.09
C ASP A 235 -0.77 23.87 -12.88
N MET A 236 -0.25 22.82 -12.22
CA MET A 236 -0.83 22.27 -11.00
C MET A 236 -0.78 23.28 -9.84
N LYS A 237 0.34 23.98 -9.69
CA LYS A 237 0.50 25.06 -8.72
C LYS A 237 -0.54 26.14 -8.92
N GLN A 238 -0.73 26.60 -10.15
CA GLN A 238 -1.73 27.62 -10.48
C GLN A 238 -3.17 27.16 -10.16
N ARG A 239 -3.51 25.89 -10.48
CA ARG A 239 -4.83 25.31 -10.16
C ARG A 239 -5.03 25.24 -8.64
N LEU A 240 -4.00 24.83 -7.89
CA LEU A 240 -4.04 24.79 -6.42
C LEU A 240 -4.20 26.19 -5.82
N ASP A 241 -3.45 27.18 -6.26
CA ASP A 241 -3.55 28.56 -5.78
C ASP A 241 -4.93 29.15 -6.06
N ASN A 242 -5.50 28.89 -7.23
CA ASN A 242 -6.88 29.27 -7.56
C ASN A 242 -7.91 28.60 -6.65
N LYS A 243 -7.68 27.35 -6.22
CA LYS A 243 -8.55 26.65 -5.28
C LYS A 243 -8.42 27.23 -3.86
N LEU A 244 -7.19 27.50 -3.40
CA LEU A 244 -6.92 28.06 -2.09
C LEU A 244 -7.46 29.50 -1.95
N SER A 245 -7.40 30.31 -3.02
CA SER A 245 -7.93 31.68 -3.02
C SER A 245 -9.44 31.75 -2.73
N LYS A 246 -10.21 30.71 -3.09
CA LYS A 246 -11.65 30.63 -2.75
C LYS A 246 -11.89 30.52 -1.24
N PHE A 247 -10.93 29.98 -0.49
CA PHE A 247 -11.02 29.88 0.97
C PHE A 247 -10.49 31.10 1.71
N SER A 248 -9.63 31.92 1.08
CA SER A 248 -9.03 33.11 1.69
C SER A 248 -10.04 34.23 1.97
N GLY A 249 -11.20 34.22 1.30
CA GLY A 249 -12.31 35.17 1.54
C GLY A 249 -13.22 34.81 2.71
N SER A 250 -13.00 33.68 3.40
CA SER A 250 -13.84 33.27 4.53
C SER A 250 -13.38 33.91 5.84
N ASP A 251 -14.30 34.50 6.55
CA ASP A 251 -14.06 35.06 7.89
C ASP A 251 -13.97 34.00 9.02
N SER A 252 -14.20 32.74 8.70
CA SER A 252 -14.12 31.64 9.64
C SER A 252 -12.73 31.54 10.26
N VAL A 253 -12.65 31.47 11.60
CA VAL A 253 -11.40 31.23 12.34
C VAL A 253 -10.70 29.98 11.86
N VAL A 254 -11.44 28.89 11.63
CA VAL A 254 -10.92 27.61 11.13
C VAL A 254 -10.27 27.76 9.75
N SER A 255 -10.88 28.54 8.85
CA SER A 255 -10.32 28.78 7.52
C SER A 255 -9.00 29.57 7.58
N LYS A 256 -8.91 30.55 8.47
CA LYS A 256 -7.68 31.33 8.71
C LYS A 256 -6.56 30.46 9.27
N LEU A 257 -6.88 29.57 10.23
CA LEU A 257 -5.91 28.63 10.80
C LEU A 257 -5.42 27.63 9.74
N ARG A 258 -6.32 27.04 8.92
CA ARG A 258 -5.97 26.16 7.80
C ARG A 258 -5.03 26.82 6.80
N MET A 259 -5.30 28.08 6.46
CA MET A 259 -4.46 28.83 5.54
C MET A 259 -3.07 29.08 6.13
N ASN A 260 -2.98 29.47 7.41
CA ASN A 260 -1.70 29.66 8.10
C ASN A 260 -0.84 28.38 8.10
N ILE A 261 -1.43 27.21 8.37
CA ILE A 261 -0.74 25.91 8.28
C ILE A 261 -0.25 25.67 6.84
N SER A 262 -1.12 25.90 5.85
CA SER A 262 -0.79 25.72 4.43
C SER A 262 0.36 26.66 3.99
N ASP A 263 0.39 27.90 4.46
CA ASP A 263 1.43 28.87 4.14
C ASP A 263 2.80 28.46 4.75
N ARG A 264 2.79 27.92 5.99
CA ARG A 264 4.01 27.38 6.60
C ARG A 264 4.53 26.16 5.82
N CYS A 265 3.68 25.27 5.38
CA CYS A 265 4.05 24.13 4.55
C CYS A 265 4.65 24.58 3.20
N CYS A 266 4.06 25.59 2.55
CA CYS A 266 4.60 26.19 1.33
C CYS A 266 5.98 26.80 1.56
N ALA A 267 6.15 27.57 2.65
CA ALA A 267 7.45 28.16 2.99
C ALA A 267 8.52 27.09 3.29
N PHE A 268 8.13 25.97 3.89
CA PHE A 268 9.02 24.86 4.23
C PHE A 268 9.56 24.14 2.99
N ALA A 269 8.85 24.17 1.86
CA ALA A 269 9.25 23.53 0.61
C ALA A 269 10.58 24.04 0.01
N LYS A 270 11.10 25.18 0.48
CA LYS A 270 12.41 25.72 0.08
C LYS A 270 13.60 25.00 0.73
N ASN A 271 13.35 24.25 1.80
CA ASN A 271 14.40 23.52 2.49
C ASN A 271 14.65 22.19 1.77
N ASP A 272 15.91 21.79 1.65
CA ASP A 272 16.25 20.44 1.18
C ASP A 272 16.03 19.46 2.34
N VAL A 273 15.06 18.56 2.18
CA VAL A 273 14.66 17.63 3.23
C VAL A 273 14.45 16.21 2.68
N GLY A 274 14.92 15.22 3.42
CA GLY A 274 14.71 13.81 3.13
C GLY A 274 13.42 13.27 3.71
N ILE A 275 13.24 13.35 5.05
CA ILE A 275 12.03 12.87 5.73
C ILE A 275 11.49 13.96 6.66
N ALA A 276 10.31 14.47 6.32
CA ALA A 276 9.62 15.54 7.05
C ALA A 276 8.32 15.03 7.70
N GLN A 277 7.83 15.77 8.68
CA GLN A 277 6.60 15.49 9.40
C GLN A 277 5.60 16.63 9.23
N LEU A 278 4.38 16.28 8.83
CA LEU A 278 3.23 17.19 8.84
C LEU A 278 2.28 16.82 9.97
N ILE A 279 2.42 17.51 11.09
CA ILE A 279 1.63 17.29 12.31
C ILE A 279 0.56 18.36 12.38
N VAL A 280 -0.69 17.97 12.10
CA VAL A 280 -1.82 18.91 11.99
C VAL A 280 -3.04 18.33 12.69
N PRO A 281 -3.75 19.12 13.52
CA PRO A 281 -4.98 18.68 14.18
C PRO A 281 -6.01 18.14 13.18
N THR A 282 -6.88 17.23 13.64
CA THR A 282 -7.98 16.72 12.81
C THR A 282 -8.84 17.87 12.30
N GLY A 283 -9.06 17.92 10.98
CA GLY A 283 -9.79 19.03 10.35
C GLY A 283 -8.95 20.27 10.04
N GLY A 284 -7.64 20.26 10.32
CA GLY A 284 -6.71 21.36 10.05
C GLY A 284 -6.24 21.53 8.62
N GLY A 285 -6.82 20.81 7.63
CA GLY A 285 -6.49 20.99 6.21
C GLY A 285 -5.25 20.19 5.74
N LYS A 286 -4.95 19.07 6.40
CA LYS A 286 -3.78 18.21 6.18
C LYS A 286 -3.52 17.87 4.71
N THR A 287 -4.52 17.37 3.99
CA THR A 287 -4.39 16.93 2.58
C THR A 287 -3.95 18.05 1.65
N LEU A 288 -4.62 19.22 1.71
CA LEU A 288 -4.27 20.36 0.86
C LEU A 288 -2.92 20.98 1.23
N SER A 289 -2.57 21.00 2.53
CA SER A 289 -1.27 21.51 2.99
C SER A 289 -0.13 20.61 2.57
N ALA A 290 -0.31 19.28 2.65
CA ALA A 290 0.67 18.30 2.17
C ALA A 290 0.85 18.40 0.64
N LEU A 291 -0.25 18.51 -0.10
CA LEU A 291 -0.20 18.64 -1.57
C LEU A 291 0.45 19.97 -1.99
N ARG A 292 0.16 21.06 -1.29
CA ARG A 292 0.80 22.36 -1.53
C ARG A 292 2.31 22.30 -1.32
N PHE A 293 2.74 21.70 -0.21
CA PHE A 293 4.16 21.44 0.00
C PHE A 293 4.74 20.64 -1.15
N ALA A 294 4.11 19.50 -1.51
CA ALA A 294 4.65 18.57 -2.48
C ALA A 294 4.80 19.20 -3.88
N ILE A 295 3.83 20.00 -4.33
CA ILE A 295 3.89 20.70 -5.62
C ILE A 295 4.96 21.80 -5.59
N GLU A 296 5.00 22.62 -4.54
CA GLU A 296 6.05 23.64 -4.39
C GLU A 296 7.44 23.01 -4.35
N TYR A 297 7.58 21.91 -3.60
CA TYR A 297 8.85 21.19 -3.50
C TYR A 297 9.25 20.57 -4.84
N ALA A 298 8.28 20.02 -5.59
CA ALA A 298 8.54 19.46 -6.91
C ALA A 298 9.00 20.52 -7.92
N VAL A 299 8.45 21.75 -7.85
CA VAL A 299 8.91 22.89 -8.65
C VAL A 299 10.33 23.32 -8.26
N GLU A 300 10.59 23.50 -6.96
CA GLU A 300 11.87 24.01 -6.45
C GLU A 300 13.02 23.02 -6.65
N HIS A 301 12.77 21.73 -6.37
CA HIS A 301 13.77 20.67 -6.36
C HIS A 301 13.68 19.75 -7.58
N LYS A 302 12.92 20.12 -8.61
CA LYS A 302 12.76 19.40 -9.89
C LYS A 302 12.36 17.94 -9.74
N LYS A 303 11.44 17.62 -8.83
CA LYS A 303 10.98 16.24 -8.64
C LYS A 303 10.16 15.75 -9.83
N GLU A 304 10.24 14.45 -10.11
CA GLU A 304 9.53 13.84 -11.23
C GLU A 304 8.07 13.55 -10.91
N ARG A 305 7.79 13.05 -9.69
CA ARG A 305 6.47 12.52 -9.30
C ARG A 305 6.08 12.89 -7.89
N ILE A 306 4.77 12.86 -7.66
CA ILE A 306 4.17 12.91 -6.32
C ILE A 306 3.37 11.63 -6.11
N PHE A 307 3.67 10.91 -5.03
CA PHE A 307 2.87 9.78 -4.56
C PHE A 307 2.06 10.20 -3.34
N TYR A 308 0.74 10.03 -3.42
CA TYR A 308 -0.16 10.18 -2.26
C TYR A 308 -0.60 8.80 -1.82
N ILE A 309 -0.15 8.39 -0.63
CA ILE A 309 -0.34 7.05 -0.09
C ILE A 309 -1.29 7.10 1.09
N SER A 310 -2.44 6.42 0.97
CA SER A 310 -3.47 6.37 2.00
C SER A 310 -3.66 4.95 2.55
N PRO A 311 -3.89 4.78 3.86
CA PRO A 311 -4.15 3.47 4.45
C PRO A 311 -5.53 2.91 4.09
N PHE A 312 -6.50 3.77 3.75
CA PHE A 312 -7.88 3.38 3.53
C PHE A 312 -8.40 3.86 2.16
N MET A 313 -9.10 2.99 1.45
CA MET A 313 -9.70 3.32 0.14
C MET A 313 -10.69 4.47 0.24
N SER A 314 -11.51 4.53 1.29
CA SER A 314 -12.48 5.62 1.50
C SER A 314 -11.83 7.01 1.63
N ILE A 315 -10.65 7.08 2.24
CA ILE A 315 -9.86 8.32 2.30
C ILE A 315 -9.31 8.66 0.91
N LEU A 316 -8.82 7.64 0.22
CA LEU A 316 -8.24 7.81 -1.11
C LEU A 316 -9.30 8.32 -2.09
N GLU A 317 -10.50 7.76 -2.09
CA GLU A 317 -11.62 8.23 -2.92
C GLU A 317 -11.97 9.69 -2.63
N GLN A 318 -12.10 10.07 -1.36
CA GLN A 318 -12.46 11.43 -0.97
C GLN A 318 -11.37 12.46 -1.31
N ASN A 319 -10.10 12.13 -1.06
CA ASN A 319 -8.97 13.01 -1.34
C ASN A 319 -8.58 12.95 -2.82
N GLY A 320 -8.81 11.81 -3.49
CA GLY A 320 -8.48 11.58 -4.89
C GLY A 320 -9.16 12.56 -5.82
N ASP A 321 -10.46 12.82 -5.63
CA ASP A 321 -11.20 13.80 -6.44
C ASP A 321 -10.58 15.20 -6.35
N VAL A 322 -10.19 15.61 -5.13
CA VAL A 322 -9.54 16.91 -4.89
C VAL A 322 -8.16 16.97 -5.54
N ILE A 323 -7.37 15.90 -5.42
CA ILE A 323 -6.03 15.81 -6.01
C ILE A 323 -6.14 15.77 -7.53
N ARG A 324 -7.09 15.02 -8.09
CA ARG A 324 -7.37 14.92 -9.52
C ARG A 324 -7.75 16.27 -10.13
N GLU A 325 -8.60 17.07 -9.46
CA GLU A 325 -8.96 18.41 -9.89
C GLU A 325 -7.71 19.32 -10.03
N ILE A 326 -6.73 19.16 -9.13
CA ILE A 326 -5.48 19.93 -9.14
C ILE A 326 -4.49 19.36 -10.16
N ALA A 327 -4.30 18.05 -10.21
CA ALA A 327 -3.37 17.40 -11.12
C ALA A 327 -3.81 17.48 -12.58
N GLY A 328 -5.11 17.35 -12.83
CA GLY A 328 -5.69 17.15 -14.17
C GLY A 328 -5.63 15.67 -14.58
N ASP A 329 -6.59 15.22 -15.38
CA ASP A 329 -6.75 13.83 -15.77
C ASP A 329 -5.51 13.25 -16.48
N ASP A 330 -4.82 14.06 -17.29
CA ASP A 330 -3.64 13.61 -18.03
C ASP A 330 -2.44 13.28 -17.14
N ASN A 331 -2.33 13.91 -15.96
CA ASN A 331 -1.21 13.77 -15.06
C ASN A 331 -1.55 12.95 -13.80
N TYR A 332 -2.75 12.41 -13.70
CA TYR A 332 -3.28 11.74 -12.52
C TYR A 332 -3.52 10.25 -12.75
N LEU A 333 -3.12 9.43 -11.79
CA LEU A 333 -3.44 8.01 -11.72
C LEU A 333 -3.92 7.66 -10.31
N GLU A 334 -5.07 7.03 -10.20
CA GLU A 334 -5.59 6.43 -8.97
C GLU A 334 -5.47 4.91 -9.07
N HIS A 335 -4.66 4.28 -8.20
CA HIS A 335 -4.38 2.85 -8.26
C HIS A 335 -4.84 2.12 -7.00
N HIS A 336 -6.02 1.53 -7.07
CA HIS A 336 -6.58 0.61 -6.06
C HIS A 336 -7.67 -0.27 -6.65
N SER A 337 -8.11 -1.28 -5.88
CA SER A 337 -9.05 -2.30 -6.39
C SER A 337 -10.43 -1.77 -6.85
N ASP A 338 -10.95 -0.69 -6.23
CA ASP A 338 -12.29 -0.19 -6.53
C ASP A 338 -12.38 0.61 -7.84
N MET A 339 -11.24 1.03 -8.42
CA MET A 339 -11.21 1.73 -9.71
C MET A 339 -11.77 0.87 -10.85
N TYR A 340 -11.53 -0.42 -10.83
CA TYR A 340 -12.13 -1.35 -11.81
C TYR A 340 -13.65 -1.27 -11.81
N SER A 341 -14.27 -1.22 -10.64
CA SER A 341 -15.72 -1.08 -10.51
C SER A 341 -16.21 0.27 -11.04
N LYS A 342 -15.49 1.36 -10.77
CA LYS A 342 -15.84 2.71 -11.24
C LYS A 342 -15.79 2.81 -12.77
N ILE A 343 -14.80 2.21 -13.43
CA ILE A 343 -14.69 2.18 -14.90
C ILE A 343 -15.84 1.37 -15.51
N ILE A 344 -16.13 0.19 -14.93
CA ILE A 344 -17.18 -0.72 -15.44
C ILE A 344 -18.59 -0.12 -15.27
N ASP A 345 -18.84 0.58 -14.16
CA ASP A 345 -20.16 1.13 -13.84
C ASP A 345 -20.50 2.43 -14.59
N ASN A 346 -19.61 2.90 -15.47
CA ASN A 346 -19.83 4.10 -16.26
C ASN A 346 -20.94 3.89 -17.33
N LYS A 347 -22.19 4.22 -16.97
CA LYS A 347 -23.40 4.02 -17.78
C LYS A 347 -23.42 4.78 -19.11
N HIS A 348 -22.47 5.68 -19.35
CA HIS A 348 -22.40 6.53 -20.54
C HIS A 348 -21.46 5.96 -21.61
N LYS A 349 -20.78 4.84 -21.37
CA LYS A 349 -19.82 4.21 -22.30
C LYS A 349 -20.35 2.90 -22.87
N SER A 350 -19.98 2.58 -24.09
CA SER A 350 -20.22 1.29 -24.71
C SER A 350 -19.34 0.20 -24.06
N LYS A 351 -19.64 -1.07 -24.32
CA LYS A 351 -18.81 -2.19 -23.77
C LYS A 351 -17.39 -2.19 -24.32
N GLU A 352 -17.21 -1.77 -25.58
CA GLU A 352 -15.90 -1.65 -26.22
C GLU A 352 -15.09 -0.52 -25.58
N GLU A 353 -15.67 0.67 -25.41
CA GLU A 353 -15.01 1.79 -24.72
C GLU A 353 -14.63 1.47 -23.27
N VAL A 354 -15.45 0.67 -22.56
CA VAL A 354 -15.11 0.22 -21.19
C VAL A 354 -13.96 -0.79 -21.22
N ALA A 355 -13.91 -1.68 -22.21
CA ALA A 355 -12.81 -2.66 -22.34
C ALA A 355 -11.48 -1.95 -22.63
N ASP A 356 -11.49 -1.00 -23.58
CA ASP A 356 -10.32 -0.20 -23.95
C ASP A 356 -9.82 0.63 -22.75
N GLU A 357 -10.73 1.25 -21.99
CA GLU A 357 -10.37 2.01 -20.78
C GLU A 357 -9.80 1.14 -19.67
N LEU A 358 -10.31 -0.09 -19.51
CA LEU A 358 -9.76 -1.04 -18.56
C LEU A 358 -8.35 -1.50 -18.92
N GLU A 359 -8.12 -1.77 -20.20
CA GLU A 359 -6.79 -2.16 -20.70
C GLU A 359 -5.77 -1.02 -20.52
N ASP A 360 -6.13 0.20 -20.90
CA ASP A 360 -5.32 1.40 -20.67
C ASP A 360 -5.05 1.63 -19.17
N TYR A 361 -6.07 1.52 -18.33
CA TYR A 361 -5.91 1.64 -16.89
C TYR A 361 -4.97 0.56 -16.31
N GLU A 362 -5.11 -0.70 -16.73
CA GLU A 362 -4.21 -1.78 -16.30
C GLU A 362 -2.76 -1.51 -16.72
N LEU A 363 -2.55 -1.03 -17.95
CA LEU A 363 -1.24 -0.66 -18.45
C LEU A 363 -0.60 0.45 -17.59
N ARG A 364 -1.34 1.53 -17.35
CA ARG A 364 -0.88 2.65 -16.49
C ARG A 364 -0.57 2.21 -15.05
N CYS A 365 -1.41 1.34 -14.47
CA CYS A 365 -1.17 0.78 -13.14
C CYS A 365 0.09 -0.08 -13.07
N ARG A 366 0.45 -0.74 -14.18
CA ARG A 366 1.68 -1.55 -14.26
C ARG A 366 2.93 -0.68 -14.30
N HIS A 367 2.86 0.50 -14.92
CA HIS A 367 4.00 1.39 -15.13
C HIS A 367 4.13 2.54 -14.14
N TRP A 368 3.01 3.02 -13.58
CA TRP A 368 2.95 4.27 -12.83
C TRP A 368 3.58 5.45 -13.59
N ASP A 369 3.12 5.64 -14.82
CA ASP A 369 3.64 6.60 -15.80
C ASP A 369 3.23 8.06 -15.52
N LYS A 370 2.26 8.30 -14.63
CA LYS A 370 1.74 9.63 -14.33
C LYS A 370 2.58 10.40 -13.30
N GLN A 371 2.51 11.74 -13.33
CA GLN A 371 3.22 12.58 -12.40
C GLN A 371 2.63 12.56 -10.98
N VAL A 372 1.31 12.40 -10.85
CA VAL A 372 0.63 12.30 -9.55
C VAL A 372 -0.05 10.95 -9.44
N ILE A 373 0.42 10.12 -8.54
CA ILE A 373 -0.09 8.77 -8.29
C ILE A 373 -0.72 8.71 -6.90
N CYS A 374 -2.01 8.45 -6.85
CA CYS A 374 -2.75 8.16 -5.63
C CYS A 374 -2.91 6.66 -5.46
N THR A 375 -2.41 6.10 -4.36
CA THR A 375 -2.46 4.65 -4.16
C THR A 375 -2.63 4.29 -2.68
N THR A 376 -2.94 3.00 -2.45
CA THR A 376 -3.08 2.50 -1.09
C THR A 376 -1.73 2.10 -0.50
N MET A 377 -1.66 2.13 0.84
CA MET A 377 -0.49 1.65 1.58
C MET A 377 -0.18 0.17 1.27
N VAL A 378 -1.20 -0.63 0.92
CA VAL A 378 -1.02 -2.03 0.49
C VAL A 378 -0.22 -2.10 -0.81
N GLN A 379 -0.59 -1.32 -1.84
CA GLN A 379 0.13 -1.30 -3.11
C GLN A 379 1.55 -0.76 -2.96
N PHE A 380 1.73 0.23 -2.09
CA PHE A 380 3.06 0.77 -1.77
C PHE A 380 3.98 -0.29 -1.17
N PHE A 381 3.53 -0.99 -0.14
CA PHE A 381 4.30 -2.07 0.48
C PHE A 381 4.47 -3.29 -0.43
N ASP A 382 3.48 -3.63 -1.25
CA ASP A 382 3.58 -4.70 -2.24
C ASP A 382 4.69 -4.40 -3.27
N THR A 383 4.84 -3.15 -3.69
CA THR A 383 5.92 -2.72 -4.58
C THR A 383 7.29 -2.94 -3.94
N LEU A 384 7.42 -2.71 -2.64
CA LEU A 384 8.68 -2.87 -1.91
C LEU A 384 8.99 -4.32 -1.52
N PHE A 385 7.98 -5.16 -1.20
CA PHE A 385 8.20 -6.42 -0.50
C PHE A 385 7.55 -7.65 -1.13
N SER A 386 6.65 -7.51 -2.11
CA SER A 386 6.01 -8.66 -2.77
C SER A 386 7.01 -9.48 -3.59
N SER A 387 6.71 -10.77 -3.77
CA SER A 387 7.43 -11.66 -4.70
C SER A 387 6.99 -11.49 -6.16
N ARG A 388 5.93 -10.73 -6.43
CA ARG A 388 5.36 -10.54 -7.76
C ARG A 388 6.15 -9.52 -8.57
N THR A 389 6.63 -9.92 -9.73
CA THR A 389 7.37 -9.04 -10.63
C THR A 389 6.54 -7.85 -11.14
N GLU A 390 5.20 -8.00 -11.24
CA GLU A 390 4.28 -6.91 -11.59
C GLU A 390 4.28 -5.79 -10.55
N ALA A 391 4.49 -6.12 -9.28
CA ALA A 391 4.60 -5.13 -8.23
C ALA A 391 6.02 -4.53 -8.20
N LEU A 392 7.04 -5.38 -8.30
CA LEU A 392 8.44 -4.97 -8.24
C LEU A 392 8.82 -3.99 -9.37
N ARG A 393 8.35 -4.22 -10.60
CA ARG A 393 8.68 -3.36 -11.76
C ARG A 393 8.40 -1.87 -11.56
N ARG A 394 7.57 -1.50 -10.58
CA ARG A 394 7.21 -0.11 -10.25
C ARG A 394 8.17 0.55 -9.25
N MET A 395 9.08 -0.21 -8.61
CA MET A 395 9.89 0.31 -7.50
C MET A 395 10.78 1.49 -7.93
N HIS A 396 11.39 1.42 -9.11
CA HIS A 396 12.24 2.49 -9.62
C HIS A 396 11.49 3.80 -9.87
N ARG A 397 10.15 3.77 -10.04
CA ARG A 397 9.31 4.95 -10.24
C ARG A 397 9.21 5.85 -8.99
N PHE A 398 9.63 5.36 -7.84
CA PHE A 398 9.78 6.22 -6.65
C PHE A 398 10.96 7.19 -6.75
N THR A 399 11.92 6.96 -7.66
CA THR A 399 13.11 7.82 -7.79
C THR A 399 12.71 9.28 -8.02
N ASP A 400 13.42 10.19 -7.35
CA ASP A 400 13.22 11.64 -7.42
C ASP A 400 11.75 12.08 -7.24
N SER A 401 11.06 11.48 -6.28
CA SER A 401 9.65 11.77 -6.00
C SER A 401 9.42 12.39 -4.62
N VAL A 402 8.25 13.02 -4.46
CA VAL A 402 7.70 13.37 -3.15
C VAL A 402 6.67 12.33 -2.77
N ILE A 403 6.86 11.66 -1.63
CA ILE A 403 6.00 10.58 -1.14
C ILE A 403 5.25 11.06 0.11
N ILE A 404 3.96 11.33 -0.03
CA ILE A 404 3.09 11.70 1.08
C ILE A 404 2.48 10.43 1.66
N ILE A 405 2.79 10.13 2.93
CA ILE A 405 2.20 9.02 3.69
C ILE A 405 1.12 9.60 4.61
N ASP A 406 -0.13 9.46 4.22
CA ASP A 406 -1.25 9.96 5.02
C ASP A 406 -1.63 8.96 6.13
N GLU A 407 -2.08 9.48 7.27
CA GLU A 407 -2.43 8.70 8.48
C GLU A 407 -1.36 7.67 8.85
N VAL A 408 -0.09 8.12 8.95
CA VAL A 408 1.08 7.25 9.16
C VAL A 408 0.97 6.34 10.39
N GLN A 409 0.19 6.73 11.43
CA GLN A 409 -0.08 5.90 12.60
C GLN A 409 -0.90 4.64 12.28
N SER A 410 -1.52 4.55 11.10
CA SER A 410 -2.27 3.37 10.66
C SER A 410 -1.38 2.22 10.16
N ILE A 411 -0.06 2.43 10.06
CA ILE A 411 0.89 1.38 9.70
C ILE A 411 0.76 0.23 10.70
N PRO A 412 0.54 -1.03 10.22
CA PRO A 412 0.49 -2.17 11.11
C PRO A 412 1.76 -2.29 11.94
N ILE A 413 1.62 -2.46 13.25
CA ILE A 413 2.74 -2.45 14.19
C ILE A 413 3.88 -3.40 13.77
N ARG A 414 3.55 -4.59 13.26
CA ARG A 414 4.53 -5.57 12.76
C ARG A 414 5.32 -5.10 11.53
N CYS A 415 4.87 -4.07 10.83
CA CYS A 415 5.53 -3.51 9.65
C CYS A 415 6.44 -2.33 9.98
N VAL A 416 6.49 -1.86 11.24
CA VAL A 416 7.18 -0.62 11.62
C VAL A 416 8.67 -0.68 11.28
N TYR A 417 9.37 -1.76 11.59
CA TYR A 417 10.81 -1.86 11.28
C TYR A 417 11.07 -1.90 9.77
N LEU A 418 10.27 -2.65 9.03
CA LEU A 418 10.38 -2.69 7.56
C LEU A 418 10.09 -1.32 6.94
N PHE A 419 9.06 -0.64 7.45
CA PHE A 419 8.71 0.72 7.01
C PHE A 419 9.86 1.70 7.26
N ASN A 420 10.36 1.78 8.49
CA ASN A 420 11.43 2.72 8.83
C ASN A 420 12.67 2.51 7.96
N LEU A 421 13.12 1.27 7.80
CA LEU A 421 14.27 0.94 6.97
C LEU A 421 14.02 1.25 5.49
N ALA A 422 12.82 0.96 4.97
CA ALA A 422 12.48 1.27 3.59
C ALA A 422 12.41 2.79 3.35
N MET A 423 11.80 3.57 4.26
CA MET A 423 11.76 5.04 4.13
C MET A 423 13.17 5.64 4.14
N ASN A 424 14.04 5.16 5.04
CA ASN A 424 15.43 5.58 5.05
C ASN A 424 16.15 5.27 3.72
N PHE A 425 15.87 4.10 3.13
CA PHE A 425 16.43 3.74 1.83
C PHE A 425 15.92 4.64 0.71
N LEU A 426 14.61 4.82 0.60
CA LEU A 426 14.00 5.67 -0.43
C LEU A 426 14.53 7.10 -0.36
N SER A 427 14.62 7.66 0.85
CA SER A 427 15.10 9.02 1.04
C SER A 427 16.61 9.16 0.72
N ASN A 428 17.44 8.28 1.24
CA ASN A 428 18.89 8.42 1.11
C ASN A 428 19.46 7.98 -0.23
N PHE A 429 18.81 7.01 -0.92
CA PHE A 429 19.37 6.40 -2.12
C PHE A 429 18.59 6.67 -3.39
N MET A 430 17.30 6.99 -3.28
CA MET A 430 16.45 7.20 -4.44
C MET A 430 15.99 8.66 -4.61
N GLY A 431 16.58 9.59 -3.86
CA GLY A 431 16.23 11.00 -3.95
C GLY A 431 14.78 11.31 -3.55
N CYS A 432 14.14 10.43 -2.78
CA CYS A 432 12.75 10.65 -2.36
C CYS A 432 12.68 11.63 -1.20
N THR A 433 11.72 12.56 -1.26
CA THR A 433 11.31 13.37 -0.12
C THR A 433 10.04 12.78 0.48
N ILE A 434 10.08 12.39 1.75
CA ILE A 434 8.98 11.67 2.40
C ILE A 434 8.29 12.60 3.39
N VAL A 435 6.97 12.70 3.30
CA VAL A 435 6.13 13.49 4.19
C VAL A 435 5.26 12.57 5.02
N LEU A 436 5.53 12.48 6.31
CA LEU A 436 4.75 11.70 7.26
C LEU A 436 3.60 12.56 7.81
N CYS A 437 2.40 12.33 7.32
CA CYS A 437 1.21 13.09 7.70
C CYS A 437 0.42 12.41 8.83
N SER A 438 0.14 13.13 9.90
CA SER A 438 -0.70 12.64 11.00
C SER A 438 -1.22 13.77 11.89
N ALA A 439 -2.36 13.56 12.53
CA ALA A 439 -2.76 14.34 13.72
C ALA A 439 -2.14 13.76 15.00
N THR A 440 -1.69 12.49 14.95
CA THR A 440 -1.19 11.73 16.09
C THR A 440 0.12 11.06 15.70
N GLN A 441 1.22 11.84 15.69
CA GLN A 441 2.49 11.39 15.15
C GLN A 441 3.12 10.27 16.00
N PRO A 442 3.34 9.08 15.43
CA PRO A 442 4.07 8.02 16.10
C PRO A 442 5.56 8.34 16.25
N THR A 443 6.18 7.83 17.31
CA THR A 443 7.60 8.07 17.64
C THR A 443 8.51 7.02 17.00
N PHE A 444 8.45 6.86 15.69
CA PHE A 444 9.21 5.85 14.94
C PHE A 444 10.72 6.04 15.03
N GLU A 445 11.19 7.26 15.28
CA GLU A 445 12.60 7.60 15.49
C GLU A 445 13.17 7.01 16.79
N GLN A 446 12.32 6.52 17.70
CA GLN A 446 12.73 5.91 18.97
C GLN A 446 12.73 4.37 18.91
N CYS A 447 12.32 3.78 17.80
CA CYS A 447 12.32 2.34 17.61
C CYS A 447 13.73 1.74 17.51
N LYS A 448 13.84 0.40 17.59
CA LYS A 448 15.09 -0.33 17.39
C LYS A 448 15.73 -0.07 16.04
N TYR A 449 14.94 -0.08 14.96
CA TYR A 449 15.32 0.38 13.63
C TYR A 449 14.61 1.72 13.40
N PRO A 450 15.28 2.85 13.74
CA PRO A 450 14.64 4.16 13.72
C PRO A 450 14.44 4.68 12.30
N ILE A 451 13.38 5.46 12.11
CA ILE A 451 13.29 6.34 10.94
C ILE A 451 14.25 7.52 11.12
N MET A 452 14.91 7.93 10.05
CA MET A 452 15.92 9.00 10.06
C MET A 452 15.27 10.33 9.70
N LEU A 453 14.70 10.99 10.71
CA LEU A 453 14.10 12.32 10.51
C LEU A 453 15.20 13.38 10.36
N ASP A 454 14.97 14.36 9.51
CA ASP A 454 15.82 15.52 9.42
C ASP A 454 15.79 16.36 10.71
N LYS A 455 16.84 17.14 10.95
CA LYS A 455 16.98 17.90 12.20
C LYS A 455 15.80 18.86 12.45
N ASP A 456 15.30 19.49 11.39
CA ASP A 456 14.15 20.40 11.42
C ASP A 456 13.00 19.80 10.59
N SER A 457 12.61 18.57 10.92
CA SER A 457 11.64 17.79 10.14
C SER A 457 10.18 18.27 10.22
N SER A 458 9.84 19.15 11.19
CA SER A 458 8.48 19.65 11.35
C SER A 458 8.14 20.73 10.33
N MET A 459 7.26 20.43 9.38
CA MET A 459 6.85 21.37 8.32
C MET A 459 6.12 22.61 8.85
N THR A 460 5.53 22.53 10.03
CA THR A 460 4.78 23.60 10.68
C THR A 460 5.54 24.23 11.86
N GLY A 461 6.79 23.81 12.12
CA GLY A 461 7.58 24.26 13.26
C GLY A 461 6.95 23.84 14.59
N ASP A 462 6.73 24.79 15.51
CA ASP A 462 5.98 24.53 16.75
C ASP A 462 4.48 24.45 16.45
N TYR A 463 3.96 23.24 16.44
CA TYR A 463 2.56 22.94 16.18
C TYR A 463 1.70 22.85 17.44
N THR A 464 2.26 23.04 18.64
CA THR A 464 1.50 22.99 19.91
C THR A 464 0.35 23.98 19.90
N LYS A 465 0.64 25.19 19.46
CA LYS A 465 -0.38 26.24 19.34
C LYS A 465 -1.50 25.88 18.36
N ASP A 466 -1.19 25.19 17.26
CA ASP A 466 -2.21 24.75 16.30
C ASP A 466 -3.23 23.81 16.97
N PHE A 467 -2.76 22.92 17.84
CA PHE A 467 -3.64 22.02 18.60
C PHE A 467 -4.50 22.76 19.63
N GLU A 468 -3.95 23.78 20.27
CA GLU A 468 -4.70 24.64 21.18
C GLU A 468 -5.77 25.46 20.44
N ASP A 469 -5.39 26.12 19.33
CA ASP A 469 -6.28 26.95 18.51
C ASP A 469 -7.39 26.12 17.82
N PHE A 470 -7.13 24.82 17.52
CA PHE A 470 -8.12 23.89 16.97
C PHE A 470 -8.88 23.09 18.04
N LYS A 471 -8.67 23.36 19.33
CA LYS A 471 -9.38 22.62 20.39
C LYS A 471 -10.89 22.93 20.34
N ARG A 472 -11.68 21.90 20.01
CA ARG A 472 -13.14 21.97 19.84
C ARG A 472 -13.87 20.88 20.59
N THR A 473 -13.12 20.03 21.28
CA THR A 473 -13.67 18.91 22.03
C THR A 473 -12.97 18.75 23.36
N GLU A 474 -13.72 18.28 24.35
CA GLU A 474 -13.20 17.84 25.64
C GLU A 474 -13.48 16.36 25.85
N VAL A 475 -12.48 15.65 26.34
CA VAL A 475 -12.63 14.23 26.65
C VAL A 475 -13.10 14.09 28.09
N VAL A 476 -14.23 13.39 28.27
CA VAL A 476 -14.81 13.08 29.57
C VAL A 476 -14.73 11.59 29.82
N SER A 477 -14.09 11.19 30.91
CA SER A 477 -13.97 9.76 31.27
C SER A 477 -15.20 9.29 32.04
N LEU A 478 -15.88 8.31 31.50
CA LEU A 478 -16.87 7.48 32.18
C LEU A 478 -16.32 6.09 32.50
N LEU A 479 -14.99 5.96 32.49
CA LEU A 479 -14.31 4.68 32.77
C LEU A 479 -14.57 4.25 34.23
N ASN A 480 -15.05 3.04 34.38
CA ASN A 480 -15.09 2.35 35.67
C ASN A 480 -14.17 1.14 35.68
N ASN A 481 -13.76 0.67 36.86
CA ASN A 481 -12.81 -0.42 36.98
C ASN A 481 -13.35 -1.78 36.49
N GLN A 482 -14.65 -1.98 36.52
CA GLN A 482 -15.32 -3.23 36.14
C GLN A 482 -15.70 -3.24 34.65
N GLY A 483 -15.77 -2.09 34.00
CA GLY A 483 -16.35 -1.89 32.68
C GLY A 483 -17.89 -1.82 32.73
N ASN A 484 -18.51 -1.26 31.72
CA ASN A 484 -19.95 -1.16 31.56
C ASN A 484 -20.48 -2.41 30.85
N THR A 485 -21.63 -2.90 31.26
CA THR A 485 -22.38 -3.90 30.47
C THR A 485 -22.98 -3.22 29.23
N TYR A 486 -23.55 -4.00 28.31
CA TYR A 486 -24.22 -3.41 27.14
C TYR A 486 -25.48 -2.62 27.57
N GLU A 487 -26.22 -3.09 28.59
CA GLU A 487 -27.39 -2.41 29.14
C GLU A 487 -27.00 -1.05 29.77
N GLU A 488 -25.89 -0.98 30.49
CA GLU A 488 -25.38 0.30 31.03
C GLU A 488 -24.94 1.24 29.92
N ALA A 489 -24.30 0.72 28.87
CA ALA A 489 -23.82 1.51 27.74
C ALA A 489 -24.96 2.08 26.89
N GLU A 490 -26.05 1.33 26.70
CA GLU A 490 -27.23 1.81 25.98
C GLU A 490 -27.95 2.93 26.75
N VAL A 491 -28.05 2.83 28.08
CA VAL A 491 -28.61 3.91 28.92
C VAL A 491 -27.77 5.18 28.80
N ILE A 492 -26.42 5.04 28.87
CA ILE A 492 -25.51 6.17 28.64
C ILE A 492 -25.75 6.77 27.25
N CYS A 493 -25.89 5.94 26.23
CA CYS A 493 -26.12 6.37 24.86
C CYS A 493 -27.42 7.20 24.76
N MET A 494 -28.52 6.69 25.30
CA MET A 494 -29.83 7.38 25.26
C MET A 494 -29.83 8.67 26.05
N ASP A 495 -29.17 8.71 27.22
CA ASP A 495 -29.04 9.93 28.01
C ASP A 495 -28.28 11.01 27.24
N LYS A 496 -27.15 10.67 26.65
CA LYS A 496 -26.36 11.62 25.85
C LYS A 496 -27.05 12.02 24.54
N TYR A 497 -27.83 11.13 23.94
CA TYR A 497 -28.70 11.48 22.81
C TYR A 497 -29.77 12.51 23.19
N ARG A 498 -30.48 12.34 24.32
CA ARG A 498 -31.48 13.30 24.81
C ARG A 498 -30.90 14.70 25.01
N GLU A 499 -29.66 14.77 25.56
CA GLU A 499 -28.94 16.02 25.78
C GLU A 499 -28.53 16.73 24.48
N ASN A 500 -28.13 15.97 23.42
CA ASN A 500 -27.42 16.51 22.26
C ASN A 500 -28.20 16.45 20.94
N GLY A 501 -29.20 15.56 20.81
CA GLY A 501 -30.03 15.40 19.62
C GLY A 501 -29.42 14.57 18.51
N ASN A 502 -28.09 14.46 18.38
CA ASN A 502 -27.41 13.49 17.57
C ASN A 502 -26.15 12.94 18.26
N LEU A 503 -25.81 11.68 17.99
CA LEU A 503 -24.76 10.97 18.69
C LEU A 503 -24.08 9.93 17.80
N LEU A 504 -22.75 9.86 17.93
CA LEU A 504 -21.92 8.80 17.37
C LEU A 504 -21.40 7.89 18.49
N PHE A 505 -21.64 6.59 18.40
CA PHE A 505 -21.10 5.62 19.34
C PHE A 505 -20.15 4.65 18.59
N VAL A 506 -18.86 4.73 18.92
CA VAL A 506 -17.81 3.90 18.29
C VAL A 506 -17.35 2.83 19.25
N VAL A 507 -17.41 1.57 18.82
CA VAL A 507 -16.98 0.39 19.57
C VAL A 507 -15.86 -0.36 18.83
N ASN A 508 -15.23 -1.35 19.50
CA ASN A 508 -14.07 -2.04 18.93
C ASN A 508 -14.42 -3.31 18.16
N THR A 509 -15.59 -3.91 18.41
CA THR A 509 -15.99 -5.18 17.80
C THR A 509 -17.34 -5.09 17.10
N LYS A 510 -17.49 -5.90 16.04
CA LYS A 510 -18.76 -5.98 15.27
C LYS A 510 -19.91 -6.50 16.12
N THR A 511 -19.63 -7.42 17.03
CA THR A 511 -20.62 -7.99 17.95
C THR A 511 -21.16 -6.92 18.90
N ALA A 512 -20.25 -6.14 19.54
CA ALA A 512 -20.68 -5.04 20.39
C ALA A 512 -21.51 -4.01 19.63
N ALA A 513 -21.11 -3.66 18.40
CA ALA A 513 -21.88 -2.73 17.56
C ALA A 513 -23.30 -3.25 17.27
N ALA A 514 -23.46 -4.53 16.94
CA ALA A 514 -24.76 -5.13 16.64
C ALA A 514 -25.65 -5.22 17.87
N GLU A 515 -25.10 -5.60 19.03
CA GLU A 515 -25.84 -5.69 20.29
C GLU A 515 -26.34 -4.30 20.74
N ILE A 516 -25.45 -3.32 20.83
CA ILE A 516 -25.83 -1.96 21.22
C ILE A 516 -26.81 -1.36 20.22
N PHE A 517 -26.65 -1.62 18.90
CA PHE A 517 -27.60 -1.17 17.90
C PHE A 517 -29.01 -1.73 18.14
N ARG A 518 -29.14 -3.03 18.43
CA ARG A 518 -30.42 -3.68 18.70
C ARG A 518 -31.09 -3.08 19.93
N ASN A 519 -30.37 -2.97 21.03
CA ASN A 519 -30.91 -2.49 22.29
C ASN A 519 -31.27 -1.00 22.23
N VAL A 520 -30.39 -0.15 21.66
CA VAL A 520 -30.67 1.29 21.47
C VAL A 520 -31.87 1.48 20.55
N THR A 521 -32.07 0.64 19.53
CA THR A 521 -33.26 0.73 18.67
C THR A 521 -34.54 0.46 19.47
N GLN A 522 -34.54 -0.55 20.35
CA GLN A 522 -35.68 -0.84 21.22
C GLN A 522 -35.99 0.32 22.17
N LEU A 523 -34.97 0.86 22.86
CA LEU A 523 -35.15 2.01 23.76
C LEU A 523 -35.61 3.27 23.02
N ASN A 524 -35.07 3.48 21.80
CA ASN A 524 -35.50 4.62 20.97
C ASN A 524 -36.96 4.54 20.53
N ASP A 525 -37.52 3.32 20.42
CA ASP A 525 -38.94 3.15 20.10
C ASP A 525 -39.90 3.60 21.22
N GLU A 526 -39.40 3.69 22.46
CA GLU A 526 -40.12 4.20 23.63
C GLU A 526 -39.99 5.71 23.81
N GLU A 527 -39.09 6.37 23.04
CA GLU A 527 -38.88 7.83 23.11
C GLU A 527 -40.03 8.62 22.48
N GLU A 528 -40.38 9.78 23.08
CA GLU A 528 -41.32 10.70 22.47
C GLU A 528 -40.81 11.30 21.17
N ILE A 529 -39.48 11.55 21.11
CA ILE A 529 -38.81 12.13 19.95
C ILE A 529 -37.74 11.11 19.49
N LYS A 530 -38.12 10.30 18.48
CA LYS A 530 -37.29 9.22 17.98
C LYS A 530 -36.14 9.71 17.12
N ALA A 531 -34.98 9.06 17.26
CA ALA A 531 -33.85 9.18 16.34
C ALA A 531 -33.96 8.24 15.15
N LYS A 532 -33.22 8.52 14.10
CA LYS A 532 -32.83 7.49 13.14
C LYS A 532 -31.62 6.75 13.70
N VAL A 533 -31.79 5.48 14.09
CA VAL A 533 -30.69 4.66 14.57
C VAL A 533 -30.06 3.95 13.37
N VAL A 534 -28.76 4.14 13.19
CA VAL A 534 -28.00 3.58 12.05
C VAL A 534 -26.85 2.75 12.57
N HIS A 535 -26.64 1.57 11.96
CA HIS A 535 -25.50 0.70 12.22
C HIS A 535 -24.48 0.79 11.07
N LEU A 536 -23.18 0.76 11.39
CA LEU A 536 -22.09 0.66 10.42
C LEU A 536 -21.03 -0.33 10.89
N SER A 537 -20.80 -1.38 10.09
CA SER A 537 -19.70 -2.33 10.35
C SER A 537 -19.20 -2.97 9.07
N THR A 538 -18.08 -3.71 9.16
CA THR A 538 -17.55 -4.49 8.02
C THR A 538 -18.38 -5.75 7.72
N ASN A 539 -19.50 -6.00 8.42
CA ASN A 539 -20.51 -6.96 8.01
C ASN A 539 -21.40 -6.45 6.86
N MET A 540 -21.34 -5.15 6.58
CA MET A 540 -21.95 -4.56 5.39
C MET A 540 -20.95 -4.57 4.24
N CYS A 541 -21.39 -4.86 3.02
CA CYS A 541 -20.55 -4.73 1.83
C CYS A 541 -20.23 -3.25 1.52
N PRO A 542 -19.19 -2.96 0.70
CA PRO A 542 -18.79 -1.57 0.38
C PRO A 542 -19.94 -0.71 -0.14
N ALA A 543 -20.78 -1.20 -1.06
CA ALA A 543 -21.93 -0.47 -1.59
C ALA A 543 -22.95 -0.11 -0.50
N HIS A 544 -23.22 -1.03 0.44
CA HIS A 544 -24.13 -0.79 1.56
C HIS A 544 -23.58 0.28 2.52
N ARG A 545 -22.28 0.18 2.87
CA ARG A 545 -21.61 1.17 3.75
C ARG A 545 -21.61 2.56 3.15
N ARG A 546 -21.32 2.67 1.85
CA ARG A 546 -21.29 3.96 1.13
C ARG A 546 -22.66 4.63 1.21
N LYS A 547 -23.71 3.89 0.90
CA LYS A 547 -25.11 4.40 1.00
C LYS A 547 -25.45 4.84 2.44
N ALA A 548 -25.13 4.01 3.44
CA ALA A 548 -25.44 4.34 4.84
C ALA A 548 -24.69 5.63 5.31
N ILE A 549 -23.43 5.81 4.89
CA ILE A 549 -22.64 7.03 5.17
C ILE A 549 -23.27 8.26 4.51
N ASP A 550 -23.70 8.15 3.24
CA ASP A 550 -24.35 9.26 2.53
C ASP A 550 -25.71 9.60 3.15
N ASP A 551 -26.47 8.60 3.59
CA ASP A 551 -27.72 8.81 4.32
C ASP A 551 -27.48 9.52 5.66
N ILE A 552 -26.46 9.10 6.43
CA ILE A 552 -26.08 9.79 7.69
C ILE A 552 -25.71 11.24 7.42
N ARG A 553 -24.87 11.51 6.42
CA ARG A 553 -24.45 12.87 6.04
C ARG A 553 -25.66 13.73 5.74
N ARG A 554 -26.56 13.26 4.86
CA ARG A 554 -27.78 13.97 4.50
C ARG A 554 -28.66 14.27 5.72
N MET A 555 -28.82 13.30 6.64
CA MET A 555 -29.61 13.49 7.86
C MET A 555 -28.98 14.54 8.79
N LEU A 556 -27.66 14.52 8.96
CA LEU A 556 -26.96 15.51 9.77
C LEU A 556 -27.02 16.91 9.15
N ASP A 557 -26.87 17.04 7.84
CA ASP A 557 -27.00 18.31 7.11
C ASP A 557 -28.41 18.90 7.24
N ASN A 558 -29.43 18.05 7.31
CA ASN A 558 -30.83 18.43 7.54
C ASN A 558 -31.16 18.66 9.03
N ASN A 559 -30.18 18.58 9.95
CA ASN A 559 -30.37 18.63 11.39
C ASN A 559 -31.37 17.58 11.91
N GLU A 560 -31.46 16.43 11.27
CA GLU A 560 -32.29 15.31 11.76
C GLU A 560 -31.63 14.67 13.00
N ARG A 561 -32.41 14.03 13.82
CA ARG A 561 -31.97 13.33 15.02
C ARG A 561 -31.42 11.95 14.61
N VAL A 562 -30.14 11.71 14.87
CA VAL A 562 -29.42 10.51 14.43
C VAL A 562 -28.61 9.92 15.57
N ILE A 563 -28.70 8.60 15.77
CA ILE A 563 -27.78 7.81 16.57
C ILE A 563 -27.05 6.87 15.62
N CYS A 564 -25.74 7.03 15.46
CA CYS A 564 -24.91 6.14 14.66
C CYS A 564 -24.08 5.25 15.58
N ILE A 565 -24.28 3.93 15.46
CA ILE A 565 -23.51 2.93 16.20
C ILE A 565 -22.59 2.21 15.22
N THR A 566 -21.29 2.27 15.46
CA THR A 566 -20.29 1.82 14.49
C THR A 566 -19.06 1.21 15.13
N THR A 567 -18.30 0.48 14.31
CA THR A 567 -16.92 0.13 14.63
C THR A 567 -15.98 1.28 14.17
N GLN A 568 -14.67 1.05 14.15
CA GLN A 568 -13.65 2.04 13.77
C GLN A 568 -13.78 2.58 12.32
N LEU A 569 -14.73 2.07 11.53
CA LEU A 569 -14.93 2.48 10.13
C LEU A 569 -15.10 3.99 9.92
N ILE A 570 -15.66 4.67 10.90
CA ILE A 570 -15.98 6.10 10.81
C ILE A 570 -14.84 6.99 11.31
N GLU A 571 -13.83 6.40 11.98
CA GLU A 571 -12.71 7.13 12.55
C GLU A 571 -11.84 7.77 11.47
N ALA A 572 -11.73 7.11 10.30
CA ALA A 572 -10.90 7.57 9.20
C ALA A 572 -11.69 7.64 7.88
N GLY A 573 -11.44 8.67 7.07
CA GLY A 573 -11.98 8.77 5.71
C GLY A 573 -13.46 9.13 5.58
N VAL A 574 -14.14 9.58 6.64
CA VAL A 574 -15.55 9.98 6.55
C VAL A 574 -15.71 11.44 7.02
N ASP A 575 -16.26 12.28 6.16
CA ASP A 575 -16.51 13.70 6.49
C ASP A 575 -17.91 13.88 7.04
N ILE A 576 -18.03 13.70 8.36
CA ILE A 576 -19.28 13.88 9.13
C ILE A 576 -18.97 14.54 10.47
N SER A 577 -19.95 15.26 11.01
CA SER A 577 -19.86 15.99 12.27
C SER A 577 -21.04 15.67 13.18
N PHE A 578 -20.76 15.13 14.37
CA PHE A 578 -21.76 14.86 15.41
C PHE A 578 -21.60 15.83 16.56
N LYS A 579 -22.67 16.10 17.29
CA LYS A 579 -22.69 16.95 18.50
C LYS A 579 -22.14 16.22 19.73
N CYS A 580 -22.19 14.91 19.74
CA CYS A 580 -21.72 14.07 20.83
C CYS A 580 -21.08 12.80 20.29
N VAL A 581 -19.96 12.37 20.88
CA VAL A 581 -19.31 11.11 20.57
C VAL A 581 -19.10 10.29 21.84
N ILE A 582 -19.45 9.01 21.78
CA ILE A 582 -19.07 8.02 22.79
C ILE A 582 -18.08 7.07 22.14
N ARG A 583 -16.96 6.79 22.79
CA ARG A 583 -15.93 5.87 22.31
C ARG A 583 -15.65 4.80 23.35
N SER A 584 -15.79 3.52 22.96
CA SER A 584 -15.25 2.43 23.77
C SER A 584 -13.74 2.55 23.87
N SER A 585 -13.20 2.31 25.04
CA SER A 585 -11.77 2.46 25.35
C SER A 585 -10.89 1.71 24.34
N ALA A 586 -9.91 2.41 23.80
CA ALA A 586 -9.00 1.94 22.74
C ALA A 586 -7.64 2.64 22.88
N GLY A 587 -6.81 2.65 21.83
CA GLY A 587 -5.63 3.50 21.76
C GLY A 587 -5.96 4.98 21.76
N LEU A 588 -5.02 5.80 22.21
CA LEU A 588 -5.24 7.24 22.27
C LEU A 588 -5.40 7.87 20.88
N ASP A 589 -4.75 7.30 19.88
CA ASP A 589 -4.92 7.64 18.45
C ASP A 589 -6.36 7.40 17.96
N ASN A 590 -6.97 6.28 18.33
CA ASN A 590 -8.37 5.99 18.00
C ASN A 590 -9.33 6.96 18.70
N ILE A 591 -9.05 7.30 19.95
CA ILE A 591 -9.85 8.29 20.69
C ILE A 591 -9.74 9.66 20.00
N ALA A 592 -8.55 10.08 19.58
CA ALA A 592 -8.33 11.33 18.86
C ALA A 592 -9.06 11.36 17.50
N GLN A 593 -9.05 10.24 16.76
CA GLN A 593 -9.77 10.11 15.49
C GLN A 593 -11.30 10.20 15.69
N ALA A 594 -11.83 9.51 16.71
CA ALA A 594 -13.24 9.61 17.08
C ALA A 594 -13.63 11.03 17.55
N ALA A 595 -12.79 11.67 18.35
CA ALA A 595 -12.95 13.07 18.76
C ALA A 595 -12.99 14.03 17.57
N GLY A 596 -12.20 13.73 16.52
CA GLY A 596 -12.22 14.46 15.26
C GLY A 596 -13.55 14.37 14.47
N ARG A 597 -14.51 13.55 14.91
CA ARG A 597 -15.89 13.47 14.39
C ARG A 597 -16.89 14.21 15.26
N CYS A 598 -16.46 14.72 16.41
CA CYS A 598 -17.25 15.56 17.29
C CYS A 598 -16.99 17.03 16.97
N ASN A 599 -18.04 17.82 16.75
CA ASN A 599 -17.91 19.26 16.46
C ASN A 599 -16.87 19.58 15.36
N ARG A 600 -16.83 18.74 14.33
CA ARG A 600 -15.78 18.77 13.29
C ARG A 600 -15.72 20.12 12.57
N ASN A 601 -16.86 20.75 12.36
CA ASN A 601 -16.97 22.00 11.62
C ASN A 601 -16.81 23.24 12.54
N GLY A 602 -16.71 23.05 13.87
CA GLY A 602 -16.62 24.13 14.83
C GLY A 602 -17.92 24.93 14.90
N GLU A 603 -19.06 24.26 14.88
CA GLU A 603 -20.40 24.89 15.02
C GLU A 603 -20.65 25.39 16.46
N ASP A 604 -20.02 24.74 17.43
CA ASP A 604 -20.02 25.09 18.84
C ASP A 604 -18.57 25.33 19.30
N ASP A 605 -18.40 26.11 20.36
CA ASP A 605 -17.08 26.40 20.93
C ASP A 605 -16.38 25.12 21.40
N CYS A 606 -17.10 24.25 22.11
CA CYS A 606 -16.59 22.97 22.61
C CYS A 606 -17.72 21.96 22.81
N ARG A 607 -17.42 20.68 22.51
CA ARG A 607 -18.32 19.53 22.70
C ARG A 607 -17.63 18.39 23.42
N ASN A 608 -18.41 17.54 24.08
CA ASN A 608 -17.88 16.43 24.88
C ASN A 608 -17.73 15.15 24.05
N VAL A 609 -16.60 14.48 24.27
CA VAL A 609 -16.31 13.12 23.82
C VAL A 609 -16.19 12.21 25.03
N TYR A 610 -17.08 11.25 25.15
CA TYR A 610 -17.14 10.35 26.30
C TYR A 610 -16.36 9.08 26.06
N ILE A 611 -15.51 8.67 27.00
CA ILE A 611 -14.81 7.39 26.95
C ILE A 611 -15.45 6.43 27.94
N ILE A 612 -15.87 5.27 27.48
CA ILE A 612 -16.38 4.17 28.31
C ILE A 612 -15.52 2.92 28.11
N LYS A 613 -15.61 1.97 29.01
CA LYS A 613 -15.04 0.64 28.84
C LYS A 613 -16.15 -0.39 28.84
N LEU A 614 -16.27 -1.17 27.77
CA LEU A 614 -17.22 -2.28 27.70
C LEU A 614 -16.60 -3.54 28.32
N LYS A 615 -17.35 -4.23 29.18
CA LYS A 615 -16.91 -5.44 29.89
C LYS A 615 -16.83 -6.62 28.95
N ASP A 616 -17.80 -6.80 28.07
CA ASP A 616 -18.01 -7.98 27.22
C ASP A 616 -17.60 -7.74 25.75
N GLU A 617 -16.66 -6.80 25.50
CA GLU A 617 -16.20 -6.49 24.14
C GLU A 617 -15.20 -7.53 23.57
N TYR A 618 -14.70 -8.46 24.41
CA TYR A 618 -13.83 -9.58 24.04
C TYR A 618 -12.61 -9.25 23.17
N ILE A 619 -11.87 -8.22 23.57
CA ILE A 619 -10.68 -7.75 22.83
C ILE A 619 -9.40 -8.55 23.12
N GLU A 620 -9.44 -9.59 23.94
CA GLU A 620 -8.29 -10.40 24.36
C GLU A 620 -7.52 -11.01 23.17
N LYS A 621 -8.24 -11.34 22.10
CA LYS A 621 -7.64 -11.86 20.86
C LYS A 621 -7.07 -10.77 19.95
N LEU A 622 -7.32 -9.50 20.28
CA LEU A 622 -6.83 -8.34 19.55
C LEU A 622 -5.62 -7.72 20.27
N GLY A 623 -4.53 -8.46 20.37
CA GLY A 623 -3.37 -8.12 21.23
C GLY A 623 -2.88 -6.67 21.11
N LYS A 624 -2.84 -6.13 19.91
CA LYS A 624 -2.46 -4.73 19.64
C LYS A 624 -3.41 -3.73 20.28
N LEU A 625 -4.71 -3.94 20.10
CA LEU A 625 -5.75 -3.08 20.67
C LEU A 625 -5.77 -3.17 22.19
N LYS A 626 -5.59 -4.37 22.73
CA LYS A 626 -5.51 -4.60 24.17
C LYS A 626 -4.35 -3.83 24.79
N GLU A 627 -3.18 -3.86 24.15
CA GLU A 627 -2.01 -3.13 24.63
C GLU A 627 -2.20 -1.61 24.52
N ALA A 628 -2.73 -1.12 23.41
CA ALA A 628 -3.06 0.28 23.23
C ALA A 628 -4.10 0.77 24.25
N GLN A 629 -5.15 -0.03 24.53
CA GLN A 629 -6.15 0.24 25.56
C GLN A 629 -5.52 0.28 26.97
N ARG A 630 -4.60 -0.65 27.26
CA ARG A 630 -3.88 -0.69 28.54
C ARG A 630 -3.07 0.58 28.75
N GLN A 631 -2.28 1.00 27.76
CA GLN A 631 -1.48 2.23 27.80
C GLN A 631 -2.35 3.47 27.95
N CYS A 632 -3.43 3.58 27.18
CA CYS A 632 -4.40 4.67 27.30
C CYS A 632 -4.99 4.74 28.73
N GLY A 633 -5.37 3.60 29.30
CA GLY A 633 -5.86 3.54 30.67
C GLY A 633 -4.85 3.99 31.74
N LEU A 634 -3.56 3.70 31.58
CA LEU A 634 -2.49 4.18 32.43
C LEU A 634 -2.33 5.71 32.34
N ILE A 635 -2.38 6.24 31.13
CA ILE A 635 -2.30 7.69 30.89
C ILE A 635 -3.49 8.41 31.52
N VAL A 636 -4.71 7.94 31.31
CA VAL A 636 -5.93 8.55 31.90
C VAL A 636 -5.84 8.56 33.42
N ARG A 637 -5.38 7.49 34.05
CA ARG A 637 -5.20 7.43 35.51
C ARG A 637 -4.15 8.41 36.03
N LYS A 638 -3.08 8.63 35.25
CA LYS A 638 -1.94 9.45 35.68
C LYS A 638 -2.14 10.94 35.43
N TYR A 639 -2.72 11.29 34.30
CA TYR A 639 -2.80 12.69 33.82
C TYR A 639 -4.22 13.24 33.73
N GLY A 640 -5.25 12.42 33.95
CA GLY A 640 -6.66 12.81 33.73
C GLY A 640 -7.03 12.89 32.27
N CYS A 641 -8.21 13.46 31.98
CA CYS A 641 -8.73 13.56 30.60
C CYS A 641 -8.59 14.95 29.97
N GLU A 642 -8.40 16.00 30.76
CA GLU A 642 -8.39 17.40 30.28
C GLU A 642 -7.34 17.67 29.20
N GLN A 643 -6.17 17.05 29.32
CA GLN A 643 -5.07 17.20 28.37
C GLN A 643 -4.83 15.93 27.53
N LEU A 644 -5.77 14.99 27.51
CA LEU A 644 -5.56 13.66 26.94
C LEU A 644 -5.17 13.73 25.45
N LEU A 645 -5.72 14.69 24.70
CA LEU A 645 -5.41 14.89 23.28
C LEU A 645 -4.29 15.91 23.03
N SER A 646 -3.56 16.34 24.08
CA SER A 646 -2.40 17.22 23.89
C SER A 646 -1.25 16.49 23.21
N VAL A 647 -0.42 17.25 22.50
CA VAL A 647 0.75 16.76 21.77
C VAL A 647 1.70 15.95 22.67
N ASP A 648 1.99 16.44 23.88
CA ASP A 648 2.94 15.79 24.80
C ASP A 648 2.42 14.46 25.32
N ILE A 649 1.13 14.39 25.61
CA ILE A 649 0.49 13.15 26.06
C ILE A 649 0.43 12.14 24.91
N MET A 650 0.17 12.58 23.68
CA MET A 650 0.15 11.72 22.52
C MET A 650 1.55 11.14 22.21
N LYS A 651 2.59 11.96 22.24
CA LYS A 651 3.98 11.49 22.08
C LYS A 651 4.35 10.47 23.15
N ARG A 652 3.98 10.73 24.40
CA ARG A 652 4.22 9.80 25.51
C ARG A 652 3.50 8.47 25.30
N PHE A 653 2.23 8.53 24.86
CA PHE A 653 1.46 7.32 24.55
C PHE A 653 2.18 6.45 23.50
N PHE A 654 2.59 7.01 22.37
CA PHE A 654 3.26 6.24 21.32
C PHE A 654 4.61 5.68 21.78
N ARG A 655 5.42 6.48 22.51
CA ARG A 655 6.67 6.00 23.04
C ARG A 655 6.47 4.80 23.96
N ASP A 656 5.61 4.94 24.98
CA ASP A 656 5.37 3.90 25.97
C ASP A 656 4.70 2.67 25.32
N TYR A 657 3.81 2.88 24.35
CA TYR A 657 3.17 1.81 23.56
C TYR A 657 4.18 1.02 22.72
N TYR A 658 5.06 1.68 21.97
CA TYR A 658 6.06 0.98 21.17
C TYR A 658 7.15 0.30 22.02
N GLU A 659 7.53 0.90 23.15
CA GLU A 659 8.45 0.26 24.07
C GLU A 659 7.86 -1.05 24.64
N ASP A 660 6.60 -1.05 25.04
CA ASP A 660 5.95 -2.24 25.56
C ASP A 660 5.73 -3.30 24.48
N CYS A 661 5.32 -2.89 23.27
CA CYS A 661 5.21 -3.79 22.14
C CYS A 661 6.54 -4.43 21.74
N ALA A 662 7.65 -3.71 21.86
CA ALA A 662 8.99 -4.26 21.60
C ALA A 662 9.48 -5.23 22.69
N ARG A 663 8.91 -5.17 23.90
CA ARG A 663 9.24 -6.00 25.05
C ARG A 663 8.18 -7.06 25.39
N ASP A 664 7.25 -7.31 24.47
CA ASP A 664 6.18 -8.28 24.73
C ASP A 664 6.76 -9.68 25.01
N SER A 665 6.15 -10.40 25.96
CA SER A 665 6.58 -11.73 26.38
C SER A 665 6.54 -12.78 25.27
N ASN A 666 5.73 -12.53 24.21
CA ASN A 666 5.60 -13.40 23.05
C ASN A 666 6.54 -13.01 21.88
N GLY A 667 7.40 -12.01 22.09
CA GLY A 667 8.36 -11.51 21.11
C GLY A 667 8.13 -10.05 20.72
N ASP A 668 9.04 -9.49 19.94
CA ASP A 668 8.97 -8.11 19.45
C ASP A 668 7.83 -7.93 18.44
N MET A 669 6.75 -7.24 18.83
CA MET A 669 5.57 -7.02 17.99
C MET A 669 5.81 -6.06 16.82
N LEU A 670 6.90 -5.28 16.83
CA LEU A 670 7.27 -4.38 15.75
C LEU A 670 7.99 -5.11 14.61
N GLU A 671 8.41 -6.36 14.87
CA GLU A 671 9.03 -7.22 13.88
C GLU A 671 8.00 -8.12 13.21
N TYR A 672 8.05 -8.21 11.88
CA TYR A 672 7.12 -9.01 11.10
C TYR A 672 7.47 -10.50 11.21
N GLN A 673 6.91 -11.20 12.22
CA GLN A 673 7.09 -12.63 12.39
C GLN A 673 6.31 -13.41 11.32
N ILE A 674 6.94 -14.37 10.69
CA ILE A 674 6.28 -15.29 9.75
C ILE A 674 5.56 -16.38 10.53
N ARG A 675 4.29 -16.61 10.20
CA ARG A 675 3.46 -17.59 10.92
C ARG A 675 4.07 -18.98 10.90
N ASN A 676 3.97 -19.68 12.02
CA ASN A 676 4.49 -21.03 12.20
C ASN A 676 5.99 -21.16 11.91
N SER A 677 6.75 -20.09 12.07
CA SER A 677 8.19 -20.06 11.94
C SER A 677 8.83 -19.35 13.14
N ASN A 678 10.14 -19.52 13.30
CA ASN A 678 10.96 -18.86 14.32
C ASN A 678 11.82 -17.73 13.73
N TYR A 679 11.43 -17.20 12.56
CA TYR A 679 12.13 -16.12 11.88
C TYR A 679 11.17 -15.06 11.34
N SER A 680 11.71 -13.89 11.15
CA SER A 680 10.96 -12.73 10.66
C SER A 680 11.18 -12.49 9.17
N LEU A 681 10.34 -11.61 8.60
CA LEU A 681 10.53 -11.07 7.25
C LEU A 681 11.85 -10.32 7.12
N LEU A 682 12.23 -9.57 8.16
CA LEU A 682 13.49 -8.84 8.19
C LEU A 682 14.69 -9.80 8.18
N ASP A 683 14.61 -10.95 8.86
CA ASP A 683 15.65 -11.98 8.75
C ASP A 683 15.84 -12.46 7.32
N LEU A 684 14.75 -12.74 6.59
CA LEU A 684 14.79 -13.22 5.21
C LEU A 684 15.26 -12.15 4.21
N LEU A 685 14.88 -10.89 4.44
CA LEU A 685 15.24 -9.77 3.56
C LEU A 685 16.61 -9.17 3.88
N SER A 686 17.30 -9.68 4.90
CA SER A 686 18.63 -9.21 5.31
C SER A 686 19.67 -10.34 5.28
N CYS A 687 20.34 -10.62 6.38
CA CYS A 687 21.43 -11.61 6.43
C CYS A 687 20.98 -13.06 6.20
N ASN A 688 19.71 -13.39 6.39
CA ASN A 688 19.10 -14.71 6.21
C ASN A 688 19.99 -15.89 6.67
N ILE A 689 20.49 -15.81 7.89
CA ILE A 689 21.33 -16.87 8.49
C ILE A 689 20.59 -18.20 8.53
N ILE A 690 19.26 -18.15 8.62
CA ILE A 690 18.38 -19.31 8.79
C ILE A 690 18.47 -20.26 7.57
N PHE A 691 18.36 -19.75 6.35
CA PHE A 691 18.43 -20.57 5.14
C PHE A 691 19.88 -20.79 4.69
N SER A 692 20.76 -19.80 4.88
CA SER A 692 22.18 -19.92 4.49
C SER A 692 23.03 -20.72 5.47
N ASN A 693 22.56 -20.96 6.70
CA ASN A 693 23.33 -21.51 7.80
C ASN A 693 24.69 -20.82 7.96
N ASP A 694 24.67 -19.49 7.84
CA ASP A 694 25.85 -18.59 7.88
C ASP A 694 26.90 -18.85 6.77
N LYS A 695 26.54 -19.57 5.70
CA LYS A 695 27.37 -19.77 4.51
C LYS A 695 27.29 -18.59 3.56
N GLY A 696 28.31 -18.43 2.74
CA GLY A 696 28.35 -17.41 1.69
C GLY A 696 28.50 -15.97 2.21
N ASP A 697 28.48 -15.01 1.29
CA ASP A 697 28.54 -13.59 1.62
C ASP A 697 27.17 -13.10 2.15
N TRP A 698 27.15 -12.43 3.29
CA TRP A 698 25.95 -11.87 3.92
C TRP A 698 25.17 -10.92 2.98
N LYS A 699 25.83 -10.29 2.01
CA LYS A 699 25.21 -9.42 1.01
C LYS A 699 24.30 -10.18 0.02
N SER A 700 24.43 -11.50 -0.06
CA SER A 700 23.83 -12.36 -1.09
C SER A 700 22.95 -13.47 -0.52
N ARG A 701 22.41 -13.29 0.67
CA ARG A 701 21.64 -14.34 1.37
C ARG A 701 20.14 -14.15 1.34
N GLN A 702 19.65 -13.05 0.80
CA GLN A 702 18.22 -12.70 0.84
C GLN A 702 17.35 -13.81 0.24
N ALA A 703 16.17 -14.01 0.84
CA ALA A 703 15.14 -14.93 0.38
C ALA A 703 13.92 -14.12 -0.06
N PHE A 704 14.03 -13.48 -1.24
CA PHE A 704 13.01 -12.53 -1.73
C PHE A 704 11.69 -13.23 -2.06
N LYS A 705 11.74 -14.43 -2.63
CA LYS A 705 10.53 -15.18 -2.97
C LYS A 705 9.77 -15.59 -1.73
N THR A 706 10.43 -16.29 -0.79
CA THR A 706 9.77 -16.71 0.46
C THR A 706 9.29 -15.51 1.27
N ALA A 707 10.08 -14.44 1.36
CA ALA A 707 9.68 -13.23 2.06
C ALA A 707 8.44 -12.60 1.42
N GLY A 708 8.43 -12.41 0.11
CA GLY A 708 7.32 -11.80 -0.61
C GLY A 708 6.05 -12.68 -0.63
N ASP A 709 6.19 -14.00 -0.70
CA ASP A 709 5.07 -14.94 -0.62
C ASP A 709 4.40 -14.93 0.76
N ASN A 710 5.14 -14.56 1.82
CA ASN A 710 4.63 -14.46 3.19
C ASN A 710 4.29 -13.02 3.60
N PHE A 711 4.68 -12.03 2.84
CA PHE A 711 4.32 -10.65 3.13
C PHE A 711 2.83 -10.41 2.87
N ARG A 712 2.15 -9.88 3.86
CA ARG A 712 0.77 -9.36 3.74
C ARG A 712 0.65 -8.16 4.68
N MET A 713 0.40 -6.99 4.13
CA MET A 713 0.18 -5.80 4.95
C MET A 713 -1.07 -5.96 5.80
N ILE A 714 -2.16 -6.43 5.20
CA ILE A 714 -3.41 -6.79 5.87
C ILE A 714 -3.46 -8.30 6.01
N ASP A 715 -3.80 -8.79 7.19
CA ASP A 715 -3.96 -10.24 7.42
C ASP A 715 -5.18 -10.77 6.65
N ASN A 716 -4.94 -11.48 5.56
CA ASN A 716 -5.99 -12.13 4.76
C ASN A 716 -6.32 -13.53 5.33
N ASN A 717 -6.79 -13.60 6.58
CA ASN A 717 -7.43 -14.82 7.11
C ASN A 717 -8.92 -14.80 6.87
N THR A 718 -9.35 -14.07 5.87
CA THR A 718 -10.74 -13.91 5.53
C THR A 718 -11.07 -14.62 4.23
N ILE A 719 -12.29 -15.08 4.13
CA ILE A 719 -12.87 -15.64 2.92
C ILE A 719 -13.90 -14.64 2.42
N ASP A 720 -13.82 -14.34 1.14
CA ASP A 720 -14.69 -13.38 0.50
C ASP A 720 -16.02 -14.03 0.10
N ILE A 721 -17.13 -13.38 0.47
CA ILE A 721 -18.49 -13.83 0.19
C ILE A 721 -19.25 -12.73 -0.51
N ILE A 722 -19.82 -13.00 -1.69
CA ILE A 722 -20.72 -12.06 -2.37
C ILE A 722 -22.07 -12.08 -1.64
N VAL A 723 -22.56 -10.89 -1.29
CA VAL A 723 -23.82 -10.74 -0.54
C VAL A 723 -24.93 -10.13 -1.38
N PRO A 724 -26.18 -10.59 -1.27
CA PRO A 724 -27.33 -10.13 -2.05
C PRO A 724 -27.92 -8.83 -1.46
N TYR A 725 -27.13 -7.78 -1.41
CA TYR A 725 -27.51 -6.51 -0.81
C TYR A 725 -28.68 -5.81 -1.53
N ASN A 726 -28.66 -5.85 -2.86
CA ASN A 726 -29.68 -5.22 -3.70
C ASN A 726 -30.00 -6.10 -4.93
N GLU A 727 -30.91 -5.64 -5.79
CA GLU A 727 -31.29 -6.38 -7.00
C GLU A 727 -30.11 -6.60 -7.95
N GLU A 728 -29.19 -5.66 -8.06
CA GLU A 728 -28.01 -5.78 -8.92
C GLU A 728 -27.07 -6.87 -8.40
N ALA A 729 -26.77 -6.89 -7.10
CA ALA A 729 -25.99 -7.95 -6.47
C ALA A 729 -26.63 -9.33 -6.69
N SER A 730 -27.96 -9.44 -6.57
CA SER A 730 -28.68 -10.67 -6.80
C SER A 730 -28.56 -11.13 -8.26
N ARG A 731 -28.69 -10.24 -9.22
CA ARG A 731 -28.47 -10.53 -10.66
C ARG A 731 -27.06 -10.99 -10.97
N ILE A 732 -26.04 -10.38 -10.34
CA ILE A 732 -24.64 -10.80 -10.48
C ILE A 732 -24.46 -12.23 -9.95
N ILE A 733 -25.00 -12.54 -8.77
CA ILE A 733 -24.97 -13.88 -8.17
C ILE A 733 -25.64 -14.91 -9.09
N GLU A 734 -26.82 -14.59 -9.62
CA GLU A 734 -27.56 -15.45 -10.55
C GLU A 734 -26.78 -15.67 -11.85
N ALA A 735 -26.21 -14.61 -12.42
CA ALA A 735 -25.41 -14.69 -13.65
C ALA A 735 -24.13 -15.53 -13.45
N LEU A 736 -23.44 -15.40 -12.31
CA LEU A 736 -22.28 -16.22 -11.98
C LEU A 736 -22.64 -17.71 -11.79
N ASN A 737 -23.88 -18.03 -11.36
CA ASN A 737 -24.37 -19.40 -11.26
C ASN A 737 -24.78 -20.00 -12.62
N GLY A 738 -24.97 -19.18 -13.64
CA GLY A 738 -25.33 -19.60 -14.99
C GLY A 738 -24.14 -20.07 -15.83
N GLU A 739 -24.42 -20.45 -17.08
CA GLU A 739 -23.37 -20.75 -18.05
C GLU A 739 -22.73 -19.41 -18.53
N THR A 740 -21.51 -19.13 -18.07
CA THR A 740 -20.76 -17.93 -18.46
C THR A 740 -19.42 -18.30 -19.12
N THR A 741 -18.99 -17.50 -20.09
CA THR A 741 -17.63 -17.58 -20.61
C THR A 741 -16.62 -17.06 -19.55
N ILE A 742 -15.35 -17.42 -19.68
CA ILE A 742 -14.28 -16.98 -18.75
C ILE A 742 -14.24 -15.44 -18.69
N SER A 743 -14.34 -14.77 -19.83
CA SER A 743 -14.32 -13.31 -19.90
C SER A 743 -15.53 -12.69 -19.16
N GLN A 744 -16.74 -13.22 -19.38
CA GLN A 744 -17.94 -12.77 -18.68
C GLN A 744 -17.88 -13.03 -17.17
N ALA A 745 -17.32 -14.18 -16.74
CA ALA A 745 -17.14 -14.48 -15.33
C ALA A 745 -16.17 -13.50 -14.66
N LEU A 746 -15.08 -13.15 -15.32
CA LEU A 746 -14.12 -12.15 -14.81
C LEU A 746 -14.77 -10.75 -14.72
N GLU A 747 -15.55 -10.33 -15.70
CA GLU A 747 -16.29 -9.08 -15.66
C GLU A 747 -17.30 -9.06 -14.50
N LEU A 748 -18.06 -10.13 -14.32
CA LEU A 748 -19.00 -10.26 -13.21
C LEU A 748 -18.33 -10.28 -11.85
N GLN A 749 -17.17 -10.92 -11.72
CA GLN A 749 -16.36 -10.90 -10.50
C GLN A 749 -15.86 -9.50 -10.16
N ARG A 750 -15.43 -8.73 -11.16
CA ARG A 750 -15.03 -7.32 -10.97
C ARG A 750 -16.21 -6.49 -10.46
N LYS A 751 -17.39 -6.63 -11.04
CA LYS A 751 -18.64 -5.97 -10.59
C LYS A 751 -19.07 -6.40 -9.20
N ALA A 752 -18.82 -7.65 -8.84
CA ALA A 752 -19.16 -8.20 -7.53
C ALA A 752 -18.32 -7.63 -6.38
N GLN A 753 -17.16 -7.01 -6.63
CA GLN A 753 -16.26 -6.53 -5.58
C GLN A 753 -16.94 -5.58 -4.61
N GLN A 754 -17.82 -4.70 -5.07
CA GLN A 754 -18.58 -3.78 -4.22
C GLN A 754 -19.63 -4.48 -3.33
N TYR A 755 -19.93 -5.74 -3.61
CA TYR A 755 -20.90 -6.58 -2.87
C TYR A 755 -20.21 -7.68 -2.05
N ILE A 756 -18.89 -7.62 -1.85
CA ILE A 756 -18.13 -8.60 -1.08
C ILE A 756 -18.09 -8.22 0.39
N VAL A 757 -18.32 -9.22 1.24
CA VAL A 757 -18.02 -9.17 2.68
C VAL A 757 -16.97 -10.21 2.99
N SER A 758 -15.84 -9.78 3.56
CA SER A 758 -14.76 -10.67 3.98
C SER A 758 -15.02 -11.14 5.42
N VAL A 759 -15.09 -12.44 5.61
CA VAL A 759 -15.34 -13.07 6.92
C VAL A 759 -14.17 -13.96 7.34
N TYR A 760 -13.94 -14.08 8.64
CA TYR A 760 -12.92 -15.00 9.17
C TYR A 760 -13.34 -16.47 8.99
N ASP A 761 -12.36 -17.37 8.93
CA ASP A 761 -12.57 -18.82 8.71
C ASP A 761 -13.58 -19.43 9.68
N TYR A 762 -13.59 -19.04 10.96
CA TYR A 762 -14.57 -19.51 11.92
C TYR A 762 -16.02 -19.07 11.60
N THR A 763 -16.18 -17.83 11.12
CA THR A 763 -17.50 -17.33 10.68
C THR A 763 -17.93 -18.04 9.40
N PHE A 764 -17.01 -18.24 8.47
CA PHE A 764 -17.28 -18.97 7.24
C PHE A 764 -17.74 -20.40 7.51
N LYS A 765 -17.07 -21.13 8.41
CA LYS A 765 -17.47 -22.48 8.84
C LYS A 765 -18.88 -22.50 9.44
N LYS A 766 -19.19 -21.56 10.31
CA LYS A 766 -20.51 -21.41 10.91
C LYS A 766 -21.61 -21.16 9.87
N LEU A 767 -21.34 -20.29 8.89
CA LEU A 767 -22.25 -20.04 7.77
C LEU A 767 -22.43 -21.28 6.89
N ALA A 768 -21.38 -22.04 6.66
CA ALA A 768 -21.43 -23.28 5.87
C ALA A 768 -22.21 -24.38 6.61
N GLU A 769 -22.03 -24.55 7.92
CA GLU A 769 -22.75 -25.49 8.77
C GLU A 769 -24.25 -25.18 8.79
N ASN A 770 -24.63 -23.91 8.74
CA ASN A 770 -26.04 -23.48 8.73
C ASN A 770 -26.64 -23.35 7.31
N ASP A 771 -25.98 -23.92 6.31
CA ASP A 771 -26.43 -23.88 4.90
C ASP A 771 -26.69 -22.45 4.38
N ALA A 772 -25.95 -21.47 4.88
CA ALA A 772 -26.11 -20.05 4.50
C ALA A 772 -25.44 -19.68 3.18
N LEU A 773 -24.60 -20.57 2.61
CA LEU A 773 -23.75 -20.27 1.46
C LEU A 773 -24.15 -21.06 0.23
N ASN A 774 -24.12 -20.41 -0.92
CA ASN A 774 -24.13 -21.03 -2.25
C ASN A 774 -22.69 -21.08 -2.77
N VAL A 775 -22.26 -22.22 -3.29
CA VAL A 775 -20.95 -22.41 -3.92
C VAL A 775 -21.10 -22.24 -5.42
N ILE A 776 -20.50 -21.22 -5.98
CA ILE A 776 -20.48 -20.91 -7.40
C ILE A 776 -19.21 -21.49 -8.00
N LYS A 777 -19.31 -22.45 -8.90
CA LYS A 777 -18.17 -23.07 -9.60
C LYS A 777 -17.91 -22.32 -10.90
N VAL A 778 -16.86 -21.48 -10.94
CA VAL A 778 -16.50 -20.67 -12.12
C VAL A 778 -15.74 -21.44 -13.19
N ARG A 779 -15.24 -22.65 -12.88
CA ARG A 779 -14.57 -23.55 -13.84
C ARG A 779 -14.94 -25.00 -13.57
N ARG A 780 -14.91 -25.82 -14.64
CA ARG A 780 -14.96 -27.29 -14.52
C ARG A 780 -13.76 -27.85 -13.74
N ASP A 781 -12.68 -27.08 -13.57
CA ASP A 781 -11.58 -27.38 -12.64
C ASP A 781 -11.98 -26.94 -11.22
N GLU A 782 -12.09 -27.90 -10.32
CA GLU A 782 -12.59 -27.79 -8.93
C GLU A 782 -11.80 -26.84 -7.99
N LYS A 783 -10.87 -26.05 -8.51
CA LYS A 783 -9.90 -25.28 -7.69
C LYS A 783 -10.30 -23.82 -7.39
N VAL A 784 -11.27 -23.24 -8.06
CA VAL A 784 -11.71 -21.85 -7.82
C VAL A 784 -13.22 -21.83 -7.55
N CYS A 785 -13.57 -21.74 -6.28
CA CYS A 785 -14.94 -21.54 -5.83
C CYS A 785 -15.16 -20.09 -5.42
N ILE A 786 -16.25 -19.49 -5.87
CA ILE A 786 -16.80 -18.24 -5.35
C ILE A 786 -17.94 -18.61 -4.40
N TYR A 787 -18.03 -17.90 -3.29
CA TYR A 787 -19.08 -18.09 -2.31
C TYR A 787 -20.07 -16.93 -2.37
N ALA A 788 -21.36 -17.25 -2.41
CA ALA A 788 -22.42 -16.26 -2.32
C ALA A 788 -23.32 -16.54 -1.12
N LEU A 789 -23.71 -15.50 -0.41
CA LEU A 789 -24.63 -15.60 0.74
C LEU A 789 -26.07 -15.77 0.25
N LYS A 790 -26.86 -16.60 0.91
CA LYS A 790 -28.29 -16.66 0.70
C LYS A 790 -28.99 -15.43 1.28
N LYS A 791 -30.12 -15.01 0.67
CA LYS A 791 -30.77 -13.72 0.94
C LYS A 791 -31.23 -13.56 2.40
N GLU A 792 -31.69 -14.62 3.01
CA GLU A 792 -32.18 -14.67 4.39
C GLU A 792 -31.11 -14.41 5.45
N PHE A 793 -29.83 -14.44 5.07
CA PHE A 793 -28.69 -14.18 5.97
C PHE A 793 -28.07 -12.79 5.82
N TYR A 794 -28.67 -11.92 5.00
CA TYR A 794 -28.23 -10.54 4.84
C TYR A 794 -29.33 -9.54 5.21
N ASN A 795 -29.05 -8.65 6.15
CA ASN A 795 -29.99 -7.65 6.66
C ASN A 795 -29.62 -6.24 6.17
N ASN A 796 -30.62 -5.49 5.74
CA ASN A 796 -30.44 -4.10 5.29
C ASN A 796 -30.07 -3.11 6.42
N ALA A 797 -30.22 -3.48 7.69
CA ALA A 797 -29.82 -2.65 8.81
C ALA A 797 -28.42 -2.98 9.34
N THR A 798 -28.00 -4.26 9.37
CA THR A 798 -26.78 -4.72 10.03
C THR A 798 -25.80 -5.44 9.11
N GLY A 799 -26.19 -5.76 7.87
CA GLY A 799 -25.38 -6.52 6.93
C GLY A 799 -25.45 -8.04 7.14
N LEU A 800 -24.33 -8.74 6.93
CA LEU A 800 -24.21 -10.19 7.06
C LEU A 800 -24.42 -10.63 8.52
N ASN A 801 -25.30 -11.60 8.73
CA ASN A 801 -25.48 -12.24 10.03
C ASN A 801 -24.36 -13.25 10.28
N THR A 802 -23.48 -12.95 11.24
CA THR A 802 -22.33 -13.80 11.57
C THR A 802 -22.69 -15.05 12.39
N GLU A 803 -23.90 -15.09 12.96
CA GLU A 803 -24.40 -16.26 13.72
C GLU A 803 -24.87 -17.38 12.79
N GLY A 804 -25.12 -17.09 11.51
CA GLY A 804 -25.59 -18.07 10.54
C GLY A 804 -27.04 -18.55 10.77
N GLU A 805 -27.81 -17.75 11.50
CA GLU A 805 -29.23 -17.99 11.68
C GLU A 805 -30.03 -17.20 10.64
N PRO A 806 -31.04 -17.79 9.98
CA PRO A 806 -31.92 -17.05 9.09
C PRO A 806 -32.62 -15.95 9.89
N GLN A 807 -32.64 -14.76 9.36
CA GLN A 807 -33.39 -13.68 10.00
C GLN A 807 -34.87 -13.91 9.74
N GLU A 808 -35.66 -14.13 10.78
CA GLU A 808 -37.12 -14.04 10.68
C GLU A 808 -37.46 -12.64 10.16
N ALA A 809 -38.29 -12.59 9.11
CA ALA A 809 -38.77 -11.32 8.60
C ALA A 809 -39.50 -10.61 9.74
N MET A 810 -38.90 -9.57 10.31
CA MET A 810 -39.63 -8.63 11.10
C MET A 810 -40.65 -7.97 10.17
N PHE A 811 -41.87 -8.47 10.19
CA PHE A 811 -43.00 -7.78 9.58
C PHE A 811 -43.21 -6.50 10.36
N VAL A 812 -42.94 -5.38 9.73
CA VAL A 812 -43.37 -4.03 10.13
C VAL A 812 -44.75 -3.79 9.54
#